data_485f8263fd7c2996b389bf0e5705a4ff
#
_entry.id   485f8263fd7c2996b389bf0e5705a4ff
#
_cell.length_a   1.000
_cell.length_b   1.000
_cell.length_c   1.000
_cell.angle_alpha   90.00
_cell.angle_beta   90.00
_cell.angle_gamma   90.00
#
_symmetry.space_group_name_H-M   'P 1'
#
loop_
_entity.id
_entity.type
_entity.pdbx_description
1 polymer ?
#
loop_
_entity_poly.entity_id
_entity_poly.type
_entity_poly.pdbx_seq_one_letter_code
_entity_poly.pdbx_strand_id
1 'polypeptide(L)'
;MKVLVATLQLFYCLLTCNSPLTAKDLALFRPPAVPLVTCNPYFSIWSFADRLTYDATRHWTGAKQELHSFVRIDGAAWRIMGDAGGDIQAMPQTGLQVLPTRTIYDFEASGVHVTLTFLTPMLPSDLDLMSWPVTYLSWKVRSVDGQEHQVSLEYDNTSQLVVNTEDEPVEWWQERVGNLIGLRMGTKAQPVLQNFGDDLRIDWGYLYVAAPGTQSPHNVVANVDAVISTFAGEGSLPSADTRMPRPPRDGMPTMAAAFELGKVGADPVERHLILAYDQTYAIEYFHKPLLPYWRLKRTKMSDLLDEAEREYASVVKRCETFDADLVTDLTRVGGEKYARLAALAYRQALAAQILVAGLDGEAFFLPKENFSNGCIGTVDVIYPASPILLLLNPKLLEASLVPLFKYAESDRWSFPFAPHDLGTYPLANGQVYGGGEKSDVDQMPVEESGNMLLMVAAIAKAEGDANFAARYWSSLAKWAEYLKDRGLDPANQLCTDDFAGHLAHNANLSLKAIEALNAYAELAGMLGKEPEHELYHKTAQGFAQQWVKMADDGDHYRLAFDKPGTWSQKYNLVWDKVLGFHLFPAEVAEKEVAYYETKGHFGFPLDNRKDYTKLDWEFWSATLADSPALWEKLISPIYEWANESPSRIPLTDWYWTTDGTQAGFQARSVVGGLYIKMLADRETWKRWSSRARAVSPAAENTK
;
A
#
# COMPACT_ATOMS: atom_id res chain seq x y z
N MET A 1 26.70 -2.88 73.78
CA MET A 1 25.47 -2.35 73.14
C MET A 1 25.85 -1.73 71.80
N LYS A 2 25.81 -2.52 70.75
CA LYS A 2 26.07 -2.06 69.40
C LYS A 2 24.80 -2.33 68.61
N VAL A 3 24.16 -1.25 68.11
CA VAL A 3 22.97 -1.31 67.26
C VAL A 3 23.47 -1.47 65.82
N LEU A 4 23.03 -2.54 65.15
CA LEU A 4 23.24 -2.79 63.70
C LEU A 4 22.12 -2.15 62.92
N VAL A 5 22.47 -1.19 62.03
CA VAL A 5 21.53 -0.62 61.07
C VAL A 5 21.68 -1.41 59.78
N ALA A 6 20.63 -2.12 59.39
CA ALA A 6 20.52 -2.81 58.11
C ALA A 6 19.86 -1.88 57.08
N THR A 7 20.59 -1.52 56.04
CA THR A 7 20.10 -0.75 54.89
C THR A 7 19.42 -1.72 53.91
N LEU A 8 18.10 -1.59 53.76
CA LEU A 8 17.31 -2.31 52.75
C LEU A 8 17.34 -1.50 51.44
N GLN A 9 18.05 -1.99 50.43
CA GLN A 9 17.96 -1.45 49.08
C GLN A 9 16.71 -2.05 48.40
N LEU A 10 15.71 -1.20 48.19
CA LEU A 10 14.56 -1.52 47.33
C LEU A 10 15.02 -1.42 45.87
N PHE A 11 15.12 -2.54 45.19
CA PHE A 11 15.16 -2.63 43.74
C PHE A 11 13.75 -2.40 43.22
N TYR A 12 13.48 -1.18 42.70
CA TYR A 12 12.29 -0.91 41.92
C TYR A 12 12.52 -1.48 40.51
N CYS A 13 12.02 -2.69 40.28
CA CYS A 13 11.84 -3.22 38.94
C CYS A 13 10.69 -2.42 38.26
N LEU A 14 11.04 -1.50 37.39
CA LEU A 14 10.10 -0.90 36.43
C LEU A 14 9.71 -1.96 35.40
N LEU A 15 8.73 -2.79 35.75
CA LEU A 15 7.93 -3.51 34.78
C LEU A 15 7.04 -2.47 34.10
N THR A 16 7.47 -1.97 32.94
CA THR A 16 6.57 -1.32 32.00
C THR A 16 5.57 -2.37 31.56
N CYS A 17 4.41 -2.37 32.20
CA CYS A 17 3.23 -3.06 31.68
C CYS A 17 2.88 -2.43 30.32
N ASN A 18 3.30 -3.08 29.24
CA ASN A 18 2.64 -2.92 27.96
C ASN A 18 1.24 -3.54 28.13
N SER A 19 0.29 -2.73 28.55
CA SER A 19 -1.12 -3.12 28.51
C SER A 19 -1.47 -3.29 27.03
N PRO A 20 -2.04 -4.43 26.61
CA PRO A 20 -2.59 -4.54 25.28
C PRO A 20 -3.67 -3.45 25.14
N LEU A 21 -3.69 -2.77 23.98
CA LEU A 21 -4.70 -1.78 23.61
C LEU A 21 -6.08 -2.34 23.98
N THR A 22 -6.82 -1.61 24.80
CA THR A 22 -8.15 -2.06 25.20
C THR A 22 -9.12 -1.83 24.01
N ALA A 23 -10.16 -2.64 23.92
CA ALA A 23 -11.21 -2.50 22.89
C ALA A 23 -11.83 -1.08 22.85
N LYS A 24 -11.71 -0.31 23.95
CA LYS A 24 -12.20 1.06 24.07
C LYS A 24 -11.30 2.06 23.31
N ASP A 25 -9.99 1.81 23.23
CA ASP A 25 -9.04 2.68 22.52
C ASP A 25 -9.09 2.44 21.00
N LEU A 26 -9.50 1.24 20.57
CA LEU A 26 -9.67 0.85 19.16
C LEU A 26 -10.96 1.39 18.54
N ALA A 27 -11.96 1.77 19.34
CA ALA A 27 -13.24 2.33 18.88
C ALA A 27 -13.13 3.79 18.38
N LEU A 28 -11.96 4.43 18.49
CA LEU A 28 -11.78 5.85 18.20
C LEU A 28 -11.26 6.15 16.78
N PHE A 29 -10.78 5.17 16.01
CA PHE A 29 -10.32 5.41 14.65
C PHE A 29 -11.34 4.92 13.63
N ARG A 30 -11.84 5.85 12.83
CA ARG A 30 -12.74 5.61 11.70
C ARG A 30 -11.95 5.77 10.40
N PRO A 31 -11.33 4.72 9.84
CA PRO A 31 -10.61 4.85 8.59
C PRO A 31 -11.54 5.30 7.44
N PRO A 32 -11.07 6.11 6.48
CA PRO A 32 -11.89 6.55 5.34
C PRO A 32 -12.48 5.38 4.55
N ALA A 33 -11.69 4.32 4.31
CA ALA A 33 -12.15 3.02 3.88
C ALA A 33 -11.34 1.91 4.56
N VAL A 34 -11.90 0.71 4.65
CA VAL A 34 -11.28 -0.43 5.33
C VAL A 34 -10.81 -1.45 4.31
N PRO A 35 -9.48 -1.79 4.28
CA PRO A 35 -8.96 -2.81 3.39
C PRO A 35 -9.39 -4.22 3.83
N LEU A 36 -9.92 -5.01 2.89
CA LEU A 36 -10.33 -6.40 3.11
C LEU A 36 -9.39 -7.37 2.40
N VAL A 37 -9.32 -7.26 1.07
CA VAL A 37 -8.40 -8.02 0.22
C VAL A 37 -7.44 -7.03 -0.40
N THR A 38 -6.13 -7.21 -0.26
CA THR A 38 -5.13 -6.21 -0.67
C THR A 38 -3.88 -6.87 -1.24
N CYS A 39 -4.04 -7.62 -2.36
CA CYS A 39 -2.95 -8.36 -2.97
C CYS A 39 -2.18 -7.55 -4.04
N ASN A 40 -2.90 -6.90 -4.95
CA ASN A 40 -2.35 -6.12 -6.05
C ASN A 40 -3.46 -5.25 -6.68
N PRO A 41 -3.21 -4.38 -7.69
CA PRO A 41 -4.22 -3.48 -8.26
C PRO A 41 -5.48 -4.15 -8.82
N TYR A 42 -5.42 -5.41 -9.22
CA TYR A 42 -6.57 -6.16 -9.71
C TYR A 42 -7.36 -6.86 -8.61
N PHE A 43 -6.69 -7.33 -7.56
CA PHE A 43 -7.30 -8.06 -6.45
C PHE A 43 -7.20 -7.24 -5.18
N SER A 44 -8.07 -6.21 -5.12
CA SER A 44 -8.06 -5.16 -4.11
C SER A 44 -9.49 -4.75 -3.75
N ILE A 45 -10.02 -5.30 -2.65
CA ILE A 45 -11.40 -5.14 -2.20
C ILE A 45 -11.45 -4.43 -0.85
N TRP A 46 -12.36 -3.49 -0.73
CA TRP A 46 -12.47 -2.55 0.40
C TRP A 46 -13.92 -2.42 0.88
N SER A 47 -14.12 -2.08 2.15
CA SER A 47 -15.38 -1.54 2.66
C SER A 47 -15.31 -0.02 2.68
N PHE A 48 -16.25 0.65 2.00
CA PHE A 48 -16.38 2.11 1.95
C PHE A 48 -17.35 2.65 3.02
N ALA A 49 -17.69 1.84 4.00
CA ALA A 49 -18.68 2.15 5.00
C ALA A 49 -18.11 2.13 6.42
N ASP A 50 -18.79 2.81 7.35
CA ASP A 50 -18.42 2.84 8.77
C ASP A 50 -18.61 1.49 9.47
N ARG A 51 -19.53 0.68 8.95
CA ARG A 51 -19.76 -0.69 9.39
C ARG A 51 -19.77 -1.60 8.18
N LEU A 52 -19.24 -2.80 8.34
CA LEU A 52 -19.09 -3.78 7.25
C LEU A 52 -20.45 -4.20 6.63
N THR A 53 -21.53 -3.94 7.33
CA THR A 53 -22.89 -4.27 6.91
C THR A 53 -23.69 -3.09 6.33
N TYR A 54 -23.09 -1.90 6.16
CA TYR A 54 -23.84 -0.71 5.73
C TYR A 54 -23.81 -0.48 4.21
N ASP A 55 -22.84 -1.04 3.49
CA ASP A 55 -22.74 -0.93 2.03
C ASP A 55 -22.10 -2.21 1.47
N ALA A 56 -22.23 -2.41 0.16
CA ALA A 56 -21.53 -3.43 -0.60
C ALA A 56 -20.01 -3.24 -0.52
N THR A 57 -19.25 -4.32 -0.52
CA THR A 57 -17.81 -4.26 -0.70
C THR A 57 -17.47 -3.86 -2.14
N ARG A 58 -16.33 -3.16 -2.32
CA ARG A 58 -15.98 -2.53 -3.59
C ARG A 58 -14.51 -2.74 -3.94
N HIS A 59 -14.24 -2.81 -5.22
CA HIS A 59 -12.89 -2.61 -5.74
C HIS A 59 -12.41 -1.18 -5.43
N TRP A 60 -11.10 -0.93 -5.40
CA TRP A 60 -10.56 0.42 -5.16
C TRP A 60 -11.07 1.47 -6.17
N THR A 61 -11.51 1.07 -7.36
CA THR A 61 -12.14 1.95 -8.36
C THR A 61 -13.52 2.46 -7.95
N GLY A 62 -14.14 1.87 -6.92
CA GLY A 62 -15.50 2.11 -6.49
C GLY A 62 -16.54 1.15 -7.10
N ALA A 63 -16.16 0.37 -8.12
CA ALA A 63 -17.03 -0.66 -8.68
C ALA A 63 -17.35 -1.72 -7.62
N LYS A 64 -18.60 -2.21 -7.63
CA LYS A 64 -19.01 -3.28 -6.72
C LYS A 64 -18.20 -4.56 -7.00
N GLN A 65 -17.72 -5.16 -5.94
CA GLN A 65 -17.16 -6.50 -5.86
C GLN A 65 -17.68 -7.10 -4.55
N GLU A 66 -18.89 -7.61 -4.59
CA GLU A 66 -19.66 -7.93 -3.41
C GLU A 66 -19.18 -9.21 -2.75
N LEU A 67 -18.84 -9.08 -1.45
CA LEU A 67 -18.59 -10.16 -0.51
C LEU A 67 -19.70 -10.11 0.54
N HIS A 68 -20.29 -11.25 0.87
CA HIS A 68 -21.28 -11.36 1.92
C HIS A 68 -20.87 -12.40 2.96
N SER A 69 -21.35 -12.26 4.18
CA SER A 69 -21.26 -13.30 5.20
C SER A 69 -22.40 -13.20 6.18
N PHE A 70 -22.95 -14.35 6.51
CA PHE A 70 -24.05 -14.50 7.45
C PHE A 70 -23.71 -15.51 8.54
N VAL A 71 -24.26 -15.29 9.72
CA VAL A 71 -24.23 -16.25 10.81
C VAL A 71 -25.66 -16.57 11.21
N ARG A 72 -25.98 -17.85 11.39
CA ARG A 72 -27.28 -18.29 11.87
C ARG A 72 -27.12 -18.86 13.26
N ILE A 73 -27.83 -18.29 14.23
CA ILE A 73 -27.74 -18.60 15.66
C ILE A 73 -29.13 -19.03 16.12
N ASP A 74 -29.27 -20.26 16.60
CA ASP A 74 -30.53 -20.87 17.10
C ASP A 74 -31.71 -20.65 16.15
N GLY A 75 -31.43 -20.72 14.86
CA GLY A 75 -32.43 -20.57 13.80
C GLY A 75 -32.67 -19.15 13.29
N ALA A 76 -32.10 -18.11 13.91
CA ALA A 76 -32.17 -16.74 13.43
C ALA A 76 -30.91 -16.36 12.64
N ALA A 77 -31.08 -15.79 11.45
CA ALA A 77 -29.96 -15.33 10.60
C ALA A 77 -29.58 -13.88 10.96
N TRP A 78 -28.27 -13.63 10.93
CA TRP A 78 -27.65 -12.33 11.12
C TRP A 78 -26.67 -12.05 10.00
N ARG A 79 -26.70 -10.83 9.46
CA ARG A 79 -25.72 -10.36 8.46
C ARG A 79 -24.50 -9.76 9.14
N ILE A 80 -23.29 -10.20 8.80
CA ILE A 80 -22.02 -9.69 9.33
C ILE A 80 -21.17 -8.99 8.26
N MET A 81 -21.48 -9.17 6.96
CA MET A 81 -20.76 -8.49 5.86
C MET A 81 -21.68 -8.26 4.66
N GLY A 82 -21.52 -7.11 3.99
CA GLY A 82 -22.29 -6.70 2.82
C GLY A 82 -23.66 -6.10 3.18
N ASP A 83 -24.38 -5.59 2.17
CA ASP A 83 -25.70 -4.93 2.32
C ASP A 83 -26.86 -5.76 1.75
N ALA A 84 -26.57 -6.90 1.13
CA ALA A 84 -27.56 -7.79 0.56
C ALA A 84 -28.44 -8.46 1.64
N GLY A 85 -29.62 -8.97 1.25
CA GLY A 85 -30.56 -9.61 2.17
C GLY A 85 -31.23 -8.60 3.11
N GLY A 86 -31.81 -7.52 2.58
CA GLY A 86 -32.35 -6.37 3.31
C GLY A 86 -33.24 -6.65 4.52
N ASP A 87 -33.95 -7.79 4.54
CA ASP A 87 -34.78 -8.23 5.66
C ASP A 87 -33.99 -8.98 6.76
N ILE A 88 -32.71 -9.30 6.52
CA ILE A 88 -31.85 -9.97 7.49
C ILE A 88 -31.19 -8.90 8.37
N GLN A 89 -31.43 -9.01 9.67
CA GLN A 89 -30.87 -8.04 10.64
C GLN A 89 -29.35 -8.05 10.61
N ALA A 90 -28.73 -6.86 10.55
CA ALA A 90 -27.30 -6.71 10.73
C ALA A 90 -26.88 -7.03 12.17
N MET A 91 -25.87 -7.88 12.34
CA MET A 91 -25.29 -8.15 13.65
C MET A 91 -24.54 -6.92 14.15
N PRO A 92 -24.74 -6.46 15.38
CA PRO A 92 -24.03 -5.30 15.92
C PRO A 92 -22.51 -5.49 15.85
N GLN A 93 -21.84 -4.61 15.11
CA GLN A 93 -20.37 -4.55 15.06
C GLN A 93 -19.85 -3.87 16.31
N THR A 94 -19.03 -4.56 17.10
CA THR A 94 -18.49 -4.12 18.38
C THR A 94 -17.04 -3.69 18.32
N GLY A 95 -16.31 -4.09 17.26
CA GLY A 95 -14.89 -3.77 17.07
C GLY A 95 -14.46 -3.71 15.62
N LEU A 96 -13.37 -2.94 15.38
CA LEU A 96 -12.62 -2.89 14.13
C LEU A 96 -11.15 -2.61 14.44
N GLN A 97 -10.26 -3.43 13.87
CA GLN A 97 -8.82 -3.18 13.88
C GLN A 97 -8.27 -3.28 12.46
N VAL A 98 -7.54 -2.25 12.02
CA VAL A 98 -6.78 -2.26 10.76
C VAL A 98 -5.30 -2.36 11.10
N LEU A 99 -4.69 -3.48 10.77
CA LEU A 99 -3.29 -3.82 11.00
C LEU A 99 -2.56 -3.95 9.65
N PRO A 100 -1.22 -3.94 9.63
CA PRO A 100 -0.45 -4.01 8.38
C PRO A 100 -0.81 -5.21 7.49
N THR A 101 -1.09 -6.39 8.05
CA THR A 101 -1.43 -7.59 7.27
C THR A 101 -2.86 -8.08 7.49
N ARG A 102 -3.58 -7.52 8.48
CA ARG A 102 -4.90 -8.03 8.88
C ARG A 102 -5.91 -6.90 9.06
N THR A 103 -7.18 -7.24 8.79
CA THR A 103 -8.36 -6.46 9.23
C THR A 103 -9.23 -7.37 10.07
N ILE A 104 -9.58 -6.94 11.28
CA ILE A 104 -10.32 -7.73 12.26
C ILE A 104 -11.58 -6.97 12.64
N TYR A 105 -12.73 -7.63 12.48
CA TYR A 105 -14.03 -7.16 12.91
C TYR A 105 -14.57 -8.04 14.03
N ASP A 106 -15.21 -7.43 15.01
CA ASP A 106 -15.92 -8.12 16.09
C ASP A 106 -17.41 -7.78 16.03
N PHE A 107 -18.24 -8.81 16.23
CA PHE A 107 -19.70 -8.72 16.23
C PHE A 107 -20.28 -9.47 17.43
N GLU A 108 -21.43 -9.02 17.95
CA GLU A 108 -22.08 -9.71 19.05
C GLU A 108 -23.61 -9.58 18.97
N ALA A 109 -24.31 -10.72 19.02
CA ALA A 109 -25.76 -10.81 19.15
C ALA A 109 -26.19 -12.20 19.69
N SER A 110 -27.35 -12.29 20.26
CA SER A 110 -27.98 -13.56 20.70
C SER A 110 -27.04 -14.45 21.53
N GLY A 111 -26.25 -13.87 22.45
CA GLY A 111 -25.33 -14.60 23.29
C GLY A 111 -24.08 -15.15 22.57
N VAL A 112 -23.84 -14.79 21.30
CA VAL A 112 -22.71 -15.25 20.49
C VAL A 112 -21.85 -14.08 20.05
N HIS A 113 -20.53 -14.24 20.20
CA HIS A 113 -19.51 -13.34 19.70
C HIS A 113 -18.84 -13.97 18.46
N VAL A 114 -18.70 -13.17 17.41
CA VAL A 114 -18.04 -13.55 16.14
C VAL A 114 -16.89 -12.60 15.85
N THR A 115 -15.69 -13.12 15.69
CA THR A 115 -14.55 -12.37 15.15
C THR A 115 -14.35 -12.79 13.69
N LEU A 116 -14.41 -11.84 12.75
CA LEU A 116 -14.10 -12.03 11.32
C LEU A 116 -12.75 -11.40 11.02
N THR A 117 -11.81 -12.18 10.49
CA THR A 117 -10.46 -11.69 10.13
C THR A 117 -10.21 -11.88 8.64
N PHE A 118 -9.74 -10.81 7.99
CA PHE A 118 -9.12 -10.83 6.67
C PHE A 118 -7.60 -10.74 6.85
N LEU A 119 -6.86 -11.68 6.29
CA LEU A 119 -5.40 -11.72 6.36
C LEU A 119 -4.83 -11.88 4.95
N THR A 120 -4.12 -10.86 4.46
CA THR A 120 -3.32 -10.91 3.23
C THR A 120 -1.84 -10.91 3.62
N PRO A 121 -1.05 -11.97 3.32
CA PRO A 121 0.29 -12.15 3.87
C PRO A 121 1.35 -11.31 3.14
N MET A 122 1.15 -10.00 3.06
CA MET A 122 2.05 -9.04 2.43
C MET A 122 3.26 -8.79 3.34
N LEU A 123 4.22 -9.72 3.38
CA LEU A 123 5.44 -9.62 4.17
C LEU A 123 6.65 -9.28 3.29
N PRO A 124 7.13 -8.03 3.23
CA PRO A 124 8.16 -7.56 2.29
C PRO A 124 9.52 -8.27 2.43
N SER A 125 9.81 -8.88 3.57
CA SER A 125 11.03 -9.68 3.75
C SER A 125 11.00 -11.04 3.04
N ASP A 126 9.84 -11.49 2.55
CA ASP A 126 9.63 -12.76 1.87
C ASP A 126 8.88 -12.53 0.56
N LEU A 127 9.62 -12.29 -0.53
CA LEU A 127 9.04 -11.94 -1.84
C LEU A 127 8.15 -13.05 -2.40
N ASP A 128 8.45 -14.31 -2.11
CA ASP A 128 7.61 -15.42 -2.54
C ASP A 128 6.24 -15.35 -1.87
N LEU A 129 6.19 -15.30 -0.54
CA LEU A 129 4.94 -15.18 0.22
C LEU A 129 4.19 -13.88 -0.11
N MET A 130 4.92 -12.76 -0.21
CA MET A 130 4.34 -11.46 -0.56
C MET A 130 3.65 -11.47 -1.94
N SER A 131 4.12 -12.30 -2.86
CA SER A 131 3.55 -12.41 -4.21
C SER A 131 2.32 -13.31 -4.30
N TRP A 132 1.96 -14.02 -3.22
CA TRP A 132 0.78 -14.89 -3.23
C TRP A 132 -0.50 -14.06 -3.38
N PRO A 133 -1.30 -14.28 -4.42
CA PRO A 133 -2.57 -13.60 -4.60
C PRO A 133 -3.66 -14.25 -3.72
N VAL A 134 -3.41 -14.29 -2.42
CA VAL A 134 -4.19 -15.03 -1.42
C VAL A 134 -4.60 -14.12 -0.28
N THR A 135 -5.86 -14.20 0.11
CA THR A 135 -6.37 -13.66 1.38
C THR A 135 -7.09 -14.77 2.13
N TYR A 136 -6.73 -14.96 3.39
CA TYR A 136 -7.47 -15.86 4.28
C TYR A 136 -8.60 -15.08 4.94
N LEU A 137 -9.80 -15.66 4.91
CA LEU A 137 -10.93 -15.23 5.73
C LEU A 137 -11.11 -16.25 6.83
N SER A 138 -11.17 -15.81 8.08
CA SER A 138 -11.43 -16.70 9.21
C SER A 138 -12.50 -16.15 10.14
N TRP A 139 -13.33 -17.06 10.66
CA TRP A 139 -14.36 -16.77 11.65
C TRP A 139 -14.02 -17.51 12.92
N LYS A 140 -14.01 -16.78 14.04
CA LYS A 140 -13.86 -17.34 15.37
C LYS A 140 -15.12 -17.05 16.17
N VAL A 141 -15.84 -18.10 16.56
CA VAL A 141 -17.17 -18.00 17.14
C VAL A 141 -17.21 -18.63 18.52
N ARG A 142 -17.77 -17.93 19.49
CA ARG A 142 -17.92 -18.44 20.88
C ARG A 142 -19.19 -17.89 21.53
N SER A 143 -19.73 -18.62 22.49
CA SER A 143 -20.77 -18.11 23.39
C SER A 143 -20.19 -17.11 24.39
N VAL A 144 -21.00 -16.11 24.77
CA VAL A 144 -20.65 -15.07 25.75
C VAL A 144 -21.68 -14.96 26.90
N ASP A 145 -22.77 -15.75 26.85
CA ASP A 145 -23.83 -15.77 27.88
C ASP A 145 -23.84 -17.03 28.73
N GLY A 146 -22.88 -17.95 28.47
CA GLY A 146 -22.75 -19.21 29.21
C GLY A 146 -23.68 -20.32 28.75
N GLN A 147 -24.44 -20.13 27.66
CA GLN A 147 -25.27 -21.16 27.04
C GLN A 147 -24.56 -21.76 25.83
N GLU A 148 -24.99 -22.94 25.38
CA GLU A 148 -24.61 -23.47 24.06
C GLU A 148 -25.60 -23.00 23.02
N HIS A 149 -25.10 -22.55 21.85
CA HIS A 149 -25.90 -22.08 20.72
C HIS A 149 -25.67 -22.97 19.48
N GLN A 150 -26.72 -23.28 18.74
CA GLN A 150 -26.59 -23.95 17.45
C GLN A 150 -26.18 -22.90 16.40
N VAL A 151 -24.98 -23.04 15.81
CA VAL A 151 -24.44 -22.03 14.90
C VAL A 151 -24.07 -22.63 13.56
N SER A 152 -24.39 -21.90 12.48
CA SER A 152 -23.84 -22.11 11.14
C SER A 152 -23.35 -20.78 10.56
N LEU A 153 -22.39 -20.86 9.64
CA LEU A 153 -21.78 -19.73 8.93
C LEU A 153 -21.98 -19.89 7.43
N GLU A 154 -22.08 -18.76 6.76
CA GLU A 154 -22.08 -18.67 5.32
C GLU A 154 -21.16 -17.55 4.87
N TYR A 155 -20.48 -17.77 3.76
CA TYR A 155 -19.72 -16.81 2.98
C TYR A 155 -20.10 -16.93 1.51
N ASP A 156 -20.29 -15.80 0.86
CA ASP A 156 -20.39 -15.77 -0.59
C ASP A 156 -19.69 -14.56 -1.22
N ASN A 157 -19.38 -14.70 -2.50
CA ASN A 157 -18.93 -13.60 -3.35
C ASN A 157 -19.55 -13.68 -4.73
N THR A 158 -19.89 -12.52 -5.27
CA THR A 158 -20.50 -12.42 -6.59
C THR A 158 -19.49 -12.56 -7.73
N SER A 159 -20.00 -12.88 -8.92
CA SER A 159 -19.20 -12.93 -10.16
C SER A 159 -18.63 -11.58 -10.61
N GLN A 160 -18.98 -10.46 -9.96
CA GLN A 160 -18.38 -9.15 -10.19
C GLN A 160 -16.86 -9.14 -9.95
N LEU A 161 -16.33 -10.07 -9.15
CA LEU A 161 -14.90 -10.18 -8.86
C LEU A 161 -14.05 -10.66 -10.04
N VAL A 162 -14.67 -11.18 -11.09
CA VAL A 162 -13.95 -11.76 -12.24
C VAL A 162 -14.28 -11.11 -13.57
N VAL A 163 -14.98 -9.98 -13.56
CA VAL A 163 -15.40 -9.25 -14.77
C VAL A 163 -14.99 -7.79 -14.68
N ASN A 164 -14.72 -7.20 -15.83
CA ASN A 164 -14.58 -5.73 -15.93
C ASN A 164 -15.96 -5.06 -16.01
N THR A 165 -16.91 -5.69 -16.70
CA THR A 165 -18.30 -5.24 -16.80
C THR A 165 -19.29 -6.40 -16.54
N GLU A 166 -20.49 -6.09 -16.06
CA GLU A 166 -21.52 -7.10 -15.76
C GLU A 166 -22.14 -7.76 -17.00
N ASP A 167 -21.72 -7.40 -18.21
CA ASP A 167 -22.13 -7.98 -19.46
C ASP A 167 -21.31 -9.21 -19.87
N GLU A 168 -20.16 -9.45 -19.20
CA GLU A 168 -19.22 -10.50 -19.58
C GLU A 168 -19.65 -11.86 -19.04
N PRO A 169 -19.86 -12.87 -19.92
CA PRO A 169 -20.25 -14.19 -19.47
C PRO A 169 -19.17 -14.88 -18.65
N VAL A 170 -19.55 -15.49 -17.51
CA VAL A 170 -18.68 -16.26 -16.64
C VAL A 170 -19.00 -17.75 -16.68
N GLU A 171 -17.99 -18.55 -16.41
CA GLU A 171 -18.06 -20.01 -16.22
C GLU A 171 -17.47 -20.37 -14.86
N TRP A 172 -17.93 -21.50 -14.29
CA TRP A 172 -17.51 -21.94 -12.95
C TRP A 172 -17.39 -23.44 -12.84
N TRP A 173 -16.59 -23.89 -11.89
CA TRP A 173 -16.31 -25.30 -11.65
C TRP A 173 -16.16 -25.57 -10.16
N GLN A 174 -16.49 -26.81 -9.77
CA GLN A 174 -16.05 -27.34 -8.47
C GLN A 174 -14.58 -27.75 -8.60
N GLU A 175 -13.80 -27.45 -7.57
CA GLU A 175 -12.38 -27.77 -7.49
C GLU A 175 -12.07 -28.60 -6.25
N ARG A 176 -11.13 -29.53 -6.40
CA ARG A 176 -10.53 -30.25 -5.28
C ARG A 176 -9.00 -30.19 -5.43
N VAL A 177 -8.34 -29.65 -4.42
CA VAL A 177 -6.88 -29.46 -4.41
C VAL A 177 -6.36 -30.02 -3.09
N GLY A 178 -5.68 -31.16 -3.13
CA GLY A 178 -5.25 -31.83 -1.90
C GLY A 178 -6.42 -32.07 -0.94
N ASN A 179 -6.36 -31.48 0.24
CA ASN A 179 -7.43 -31.50 1.23
C ASN A 179 -8.44 -30.36 1.07
N LEU A 180 -8.23 -29.44 0.16
CA LEU A 180 -9.16 -28.33 -0.09
C LEU A 180 -10.33 -28.75 -0.97
N ILE A 181 -11.51 -28.26 -0.64
CA ILE A 181 -12.73 -28.34 -1.43
C ILE A 181 -13.18 -26.92 -1.72
N GLY A 182 -13.44 -26.58 -2.98
CA GLY A 182 -13.78 -25.24 -3.35
C GLY A 182 -14.42 -25.07 -4.72
N LEU A 183 -14.44 -23.82 -5.14
CA LEU A 183 -15.03 -23.34 -6.38
C LEU A 183 -13.99 -22.51 -7.14
N ARG A 184 -14.09 -22.53 -8.47
CA ARG A 184 -13.33 -21.67 -9.36
C ARG A 184 -14.31 -20.98 -10.32
N MET A 185 -14.04 -19.68 -10.61
CA MET A 185 -14.84 -18.90 -11.56
C MET A 185 -13.93 -17.98 -12.39
N GLY A 186 -14.32 -17.72 -13.64
CA GLY A 186 -13.66 -16.76 -14.53
C GLY A 186 -14.52 -16.41 -15.72
N THR A 187 -14.15 -15.40 -16.50
CA THR A 187 -14.85 -15.08 -17.74
C THR A 187 -14.68 -16.19 -18.78
N LYS A 188 -15.69 -16.38 -19.62
CA LYS A 188 -15.58 -17.29 -20.75
C LYS A 188 -14.55 -16.86 -21.79
N ALA A 189 -14.45 -15.56 -22.02
CA ALA A 189 -13.62 -14.98 -23.09
C ALA A 189 -12.13 -15.01 -22.79
N GLN A 190 -11.73 -14.87 -21.50
CA GLN A 190 -10.33 -14.82 -21.06
C GLN A 190 -9.46 -13.87 -21.89
N PRO A 191 -9.76 -12.55 -21.95
CA PRO A 191 -9.03 -11.58 -22.78
C PRO A 191 -7.71 -11.16 -22.09
N VAL A 192 -6.78 -12.09 -21.93
CA VAL A 192 -5.52 -11.92 -21.18
C VAL A 192 -4.74 -10.72 -21.68
N LEU A 193 -4.51 -9.71 -20.81
CA LEU A 193 -3.75 -8.48 -21.09
C LEU A 193 -4.29 -7.65 -22.28
N GLN A 194 -5.56 -7.81 -22.66
CA GLN A 194 -6.14 -7.08 -23.80
C GLN A 194 -6.71 -5.72 -23.39
N ASN A 195 -7.25 -5.62 -22.18
CA ASN A 195 -7.76 -4.37 -21.63
C ASN A 195 -6.67 -3.65 -20.83
N PHE A 196 -6.62 -2.33 -20.95
CA PHE A 196 -5.66 -1.46 -20.25
C PHE A 196 -6.30 -0.12 -19.91
N GLY A 197 -5.75 0.55 -18.92
CA GLY A 197 -6.23 1.86 -18.48
C GLY A 197 -6.33 2.00 -16.99
N ASP A 198 -6.93 3.11 -16.55
CA ASP A 198 -7.04 3.41 -15.12
C ASP A 198 -8.21 2.66 -14.47
N ASP A 199 -9.44 2.87 -14.94
CA ASP A 199 -10.65 2.23 -14.42
C ASP A 199 -10.80 0.79 -14.94
N LEU A 200 -9.92 -0.10 -14.47
CA LEU A 200 -9.83 -1.47 -14.95
C LEU A 200 -10.01 -2.46 -13.80
N ARG A 201 -10.92 -3.44 -13.99
CA ARG A 201 -11.03 -4.66 -13.19
C ARG A 201 -10.58 -5.83 -14.06
N ILE A 202 -10.01 -6.84 -13.42
CA ILE A 202 -9.51 -8.02 -14.14
C ILE A 202 -10.69 -8.83 -14.72
N ASP A 203 -10.58 -9.22 -15.98
CA ASP A 203 -11.58 -10.02 -16.72
C ASP A 203 -10.97 -11.25 -17.38
N TRP A 204 -9.78 -11.63 -16.92
CA TRP A 204 -9.12 -12.89 -17.27
C TRP A 204 -8.59 -13.58 -16.03
N GLY A 205 -8.15 -14.83 -16.18
CA GLY A 205 -7.74 -15.64 -15.04
C GLY A 205 -8.94 -16.19 -14.27
N TYR A 206 -8.70 -16.60 -13.03
CA TYR A 206 -9.70 -17.34 -12.24
C TYR A 206 -9.63 -16.96 -10.77
N LEU A 207 -10.80 -16.69 -10.20
CA LEU A 207 -11.01 -16.59 -8.77
C LEU A 207 -11.24 -17.97 -8.17
N TYR A 208 -10.66 -18.24 -7.01
CA TYR A 208 -10.83 -19.46 -6.23
C TYR A 208 -11.36 -19.13 -4.84
N VAL A 209 -12.34 -19.91 -4.41
CA VAL A 209 -12.82 -19.96 -3.01
C VAL A 209 -12.66 -21.39 -2.56
N ALA A 210 -11.78 -21.65 -1.60
CA ALA A 210 -11.47 -23.01 -1.16
C ALA A 210 -11.36 -23.08 0.37
N ALA A 211 -11.87 -24.17 0.96
CA ALA A 211 -11.78 -24.40 2.39
C ALA A 211 -11.32 -25.84 2.68
N PRO A 212 -10.68 -26.10 3.84
CA PRO A 212 -10.26 -27.43 4.23
C PRO A 212 -11.44 -28.41 4.27
N GLY A 213 -11.29 -29.57 3.63
CA GLY A 213 -12.30 -30.64 3.65
C GLY A 213 -12.60 -31.15 5.07
N THR A 214 -11.65 -31.01 5.99
CA THR A 214 -11.83 -31.32 7.42
C THR A 214 -12.86 -30.43 8.12
N GLN A 215 -13.14 -29.24 7.57
CA GLN A 215 -14.20 -28.35 8.04
C GLN A 215 -15.57 -28.65 7.43
N SER A 216 -15.65 -29.66 6.54
CA SER A 216 -16.86 -30.10 5.84
C SER A 216 -17.65 -28.97 5.17
N PRO A 217 -17.00 -28.12 4.34
CA PRO A 217 -17.69 -27.03 3.67
C PRO A 217 -18.73 -27.59 2.67
N HIS A 218 -19.91 -26.96 2.64
CA HIS A 218 -20.88 -27.17 1.58
C HIS A 218 -20.73 -26.00 0.59
N ASN A 219 -20.38 -26.28 -0.66
CA ASN A 219 -20.07 -25.27 -1.66
C ASN A 219 -21.01 -25.34 -2.86
N VAL A 220 -21.49 -24.18 -3.34
CA VAL A 220 -22.37 -24.09 -4.50
C VAL A 220 -22.10 -22.81 -5.30
N VAL A 221 -22.39 -22.85 -6.60
CA VAL A 221 -22.61 -21.62 -7.36
C VAL A 221 -24.09 -21.54 -7.68
N ALA A 222 -24.73 -20.42 -7.29
CA ALA A 222 -26.15 -20.18 -7.50
C ALA A 222 -26.42 -18.67 -7.66
N ASN A 223 -27.68 -18.30 -7.87
CA ASN A 223 -28.13 -16.92 -7.83
C ASN A 223 -27.96 -16.36 -6.40
N VAL A 224 -27.49 -15.13 -6.27
CA VAL A 224 -27.20 -14.48 -4.97
C VAL A 224 -28.42 -14.47 -4.04
N ASP A 225 -29.61 -14.11 -4.55
CA ASP A 225 -30.82 -14.06 -3.73
C ASP A 225 -31.24 -15.45 -3.22
N ALA A 226 -31.03 -16.50 -4.05
CA ALA A 226 -31.30 -17.87 -3.65
C ALA A 226 -30.32 -18.36 -2.58
N VAL A 227 -29.03 -18.00 -2.68
CA VAL A 227 -28.01 -18.31 -1.65
C VAL A 227 -28.42 -17.72 -0.31
N ILE A 228 -28.63 -16.41 -0.30
CA ILE A 228 -28.96 -15.66 0.92
C ILE A 228 -30.28 -16.12 1.55
N SER A 229 -31.35 -16.25 0.74
CA SER A 229 -32.65 -16.59 1.28
C SER A 229 -32.72 -18.02 1.79
N THR A 230 -32.07 -19.00 1.11
CA THR A 230 -32.02 -20.38 1.55
C THR A 230 -31.23 -20.52 2.85
N PHE A 231 -30.04 -19.88 2.92
CA PHE A 231 -29.25 -19.90 4.15
C PHE A 231 -29.99 -19.25 5.32
N ALA A 232 -30.60 -18.10 5.10
CA ALA A 232 -31.35 -17.42 6.16
C ALA A 232 -32.53 -18.22 6.68
N GLY A 233 -33.28 -18.85 5.80
CA GLY A 233 -34.46 -19.67 6.15
C GLY A 233 -34.13 -21.06 6.73
N GLU A 234 -33.22 -21.76 6.08
CA GLU A 234 -32.97 -23.17 6.30
C GLU A 234 -31.60 -23.46 6.95
N GLY A 235 -30.62 -22.55 6.87
CA GLY A 235 -29.23 -22.78 7.28
C GLY A 235 -28.43 -23.61 6.27
N SER A 236 -28.98 -23.86 5.08
CA SER A 236 -28.39 -24.66 4.01
C SER A 236 -28.14 -23.79 2.76
N LEU A 237 -27.43 -24.32 1.76
CA LEU A 237 -27.30 -23.69 0.45
C LEU A 237 -28.29 -24.23 -0.56
N PRO A 238 -28.72 -23.47 -1.59
CA PRO A 238 -29.62 -23.93 -2.62
C PRO A 238 -28.96 -24.96 -3.53
N SER A 239 -29.73 -25.54 -4.44
CA SER A 239 -29.21 -26.40 -5.52
C SER A 239 -28.29 -25.57 -6.44
N ALA A 240 -27.24 -26.22 -6.94
CA ALA A 240 -26.28 -25.60 -7.87
C ALA A 240 -26.96 -25.14 -9.16
N ASP A 241 -26.64 -23.97 -9.62
CA ASP A 241 -27.01 -23.46 -10.93
C ASP A 241 -26.11 -24.11 -12.01
N THR A 242 -26.72 -24.65 -13.02
CA THR A 242 -26.03 -25.31 -14.16
C THR A 242 -26.11 -24.50 -15.45
N ARG A 243 -26.78 -23.35 -15.43
CA ARG A 243 -26.96 -22.47 -16.60
C ARG A 243 -25.73 -21.61 -16.82
N MET A 244 -24.71 -22.16 -17.41
CA MET A 244 -23.45 -21.41 -17.76
C MET A 244 -23.11 -21.69 -19.24
N PRO A 245 -22.41 -20.70 -19.91
CA PRO A 245 -21.97 -19.42 -19.36
C PRO A 245 -23.11 -18.41 -19.28
N ARG A 246 -23.05 -17.47 -18.33
CA ARG A 246 -23.96 -16.33 -18.26
C ARG A 246 -23.31 -15.11 -17.59
N PRO A 247 -23.75 -13.89 -17.92
CA PRO A 247 -23.19 -12.68 -17.34
C PRO A 247 -23.74 -12.41 -15.93
N PRO A 248 -23.02 -11.63 -15.09
CA PRO A 248 -23.48 -11.19 -13.76
C PRO A 248 -24.89 -10.60 -13.75
N ARG A 249 -25.24 -9.75 -14.71
CA ARG A 249 -26.60 -9.16 -14.83
C ARG A 249 -27.73 -10.18 -14.98
N ASP A 250 -27.44 -11.43 -15.35
CA ASP A 250 -28.41 -12.52 -15.43
C ASP A 250 -28.38 -13.36 -14.15
N GLY A 251 -28.98 -12.85 -13.09
CA GLY A 251 -29.16 -13.53 -11.81
C GLY A 251 -27.90 -13.69 -10.98
N MET A 252 -26.89 -12.87 -11.21
CA MET A 252 -25.66 -12.74 -10.42
C MET A 252 -25.10 -14.08 -9.92
N PRO A 253 -24.40 -14.86 -10.77
CA PRO A 253 -23.76 -16.10 -10.33
C PRO A 253 -22.83 -15.82 -9.14
N THR A 254 -23.02 -16.54 -8.05
CA THR A 254 -22.37 -16.30 -6.77
C THR A 254 -21.76 -17.58 -6.25
N MET A 255 -20.47 -17.57 -5.90
CA MET A 255 -19.79 -18.67 -5.24
C MET A 255 -20.07 -18.60 -3.74
N ALA A 256 -20.66 -19.65 -3.17
CA ALA A 256 -21.01 -19.71 -1.76
C ALA A 256 -20.40 -20.93 -1.07
N ALA A 257 -20.03 -20.74 0.21
CA ALA A 257 -19.54 -21.77 1.11
C ALA A 257 -20.24 -21.67 2.47
N ALA A 258 -20.83 -22.75 2.94
CA ALA A 258 -21.47 -22.80 4.25
C ALA A 258 -20.79 -23.84 5.16
N PHE A 259 -20.77 -23.54 6.46
CA PHE A 259 -20.16 -24.36 7.50
C PHE A 259 -21.13 -24.59 8.66
N GLU A 260 -21.37 -25.85 8.99
CA GLU A 260 -22.04 -26.22 10.24
C GLU A 260 -21.03 -26.23 11.39
N LEU A 261 -21.24 -25.37 12.40
CA LEU A 261 -20.41 -25.36 13.60
C LEU A 261 -20.98 -26.27 14.70
N GLY A 262 -22.27 -26.60 14.61
CA GLY A 262 -22.98 -27.35 15.63
C GLY A 262 -23.19 -26.49 16.89
N LYS A 263 -23.06 -27.12 18.07
CA LYS A 263 -23.17 -26.44 19.36
C LYS A 263 -21.88 -25.70 19.70
N VAL A 264 -21.98 -24.39 19.86
CA VAL A 264 -20.89 -23.50 20.22
C VAL A 264 -21.07 -23.06 21.67
N GLY A 265 -20.09 -23.36 22.50
CA GLY A 265 -20.01 -22.95 23.92
C GLY A 265 -18.98 -21.81 24.13
N ALA A 266 -18.44 -21.74 25.35
CA ALA A 266 -17.44 -20.72 25.72
C ALA A 266 -16.10 -20.91 24.98
N ASP A 267 -15.72 -22.14 24.66
CA ASP A 267 -14.53 -22.43 23.87
C ASP A 267 -14.79 -22.06 22.40
N PRO A 268 -13.87 -21.26 21.76
CA PRO A 268 -14.10 -20.79 20.41
C PRO A 268 -13.99 -21.90 19.36
N VAL A 269 -14.88 -21.88 18.39
CA VAL A 269 -14.83 -22.71 17.18
C VAL A 269 -14.35 -21.83 16.04
N GLU A 270 -13.35 -22.29 15.27
CA GLU A 270 -12.77 -21.55 14.15
C GLU A 270 -13.08 -22.24 12.81
N ARG A 271 -13.36 -21.45 11.79
CA ARG A 271 -13.42 -21.84 10.39
C ARG A 271 -12.64 -20.85 9.56
N HIS A 272 -12.03 -21.32 8.48
CA HIS A 272 -11.38 -20.44 7.50
C HIS A 272 -11.57 -20.93 6.08
N LEU A 273 -11.40 -19.98 5.15
CA LEU A 273 -11.29 -20.25 3.73
C LEU A 273 -10.18 -19.40 3.11
N ILE A 274 -9.77 -19.81 1.92
CA ILE A 274 -8.80 -19.13 1.07
C ILE A 274 -9.56 -18.50 -0.09
N LEU A 275 -9.42 -17.18 -0.23
CA LEU A 275 -9.82 -16.43 -1.40
C LEU A 275 -8.55 -16.12 -2.21
N ALA A 276 -8.48 -16.58 -3.47
CA ALA A 276 -7.27 -16.45 -4.27
C ALA A 276 -7.57 -16.15 -5.74
N TYR A 277 -6.66 -15.45 -6.42
CA TYR A 277 -6.85 -15.08 -7.83
C TYR A 277 -5.64 -15.48 -8.69
N ASP A 278 -5.84 -16.36 -9.66
CA ASP A 278 -4.83 -16.71 -10.66
C ASP A 278 -4.93 -15.80 -11.86
N GLN A 279 -4.02 -14.87 -12.00
CA GLN A 279 -3.97 -13.90 -13.11
C GLN A 279 -3.43 -14.49 -14.41
N THR A 280 -2.92 -15.72 -14.44
CA THR A 280 -2.23 -16.36 -15.56
C THR A 280 -0.95 -15.60 -15.98
N TYR A 281 -1.10 -14.41 -16.56
CA TYR A 281 -0.08 -13.39 -16.76
C TYR A 281 -0.51 -12.12 -16.06
N ALA A 282 0.45 -11.41 -15.46
CA ALA A 282 0.16 -10.25 -14.62
C ALA A 282 0.25 -8.93 -15.38
N ILE A 283 1.32 -8.74 -16.15
CA ILE A 283 1.55 -7.54 -16.98
C ILE A 283 2.24 -7.96 -18.29
N GLU A 284 2.35 -7.02 -19.21
CA GLU A 284 3.22 -7.11 -20.38
C GLU A 284 4.39 -6.14 -20.24
N TYR A 285 5.61 -6.58 -20.55
CA TYR A 285 6.81 -5.75 -20.56
C TYR A 285 7.51 -5.87 -21.93
N PHE A 286 7.54 -4.77 -22.68
CA PHE A 286 8.03 -4.73 -24.07
C PHE A 286 7.49 -5.88 -24.91
N HIS A 287 6.16 -6.00 -24.95
CA HIS A 287 5.41 -7.01 -25.72
C HIS A 287 5.67 -8.46 -25.29
N LYS A 288 6.17 -8.66 -24.08
CA LYS A 288 6.34 -9.99 -23.48
C LYS A 288 5.48 -10.12 -22.22
N PRO A 289 4.56 -11.08 -22.17
CA PRO A 289 3.76 -11.31 -20.99
C PRO A 289 4.63 -11.83 -19.85
N LEU A 290 4.52 -11.21 -18.66
CA LEU A 290 5.24 -11.63 -17.47
C LEU A 290 4.31 -12.36 -16.49
N LEU A 291 4.88 -13.40 -15.90
CA LEU A 291 4.20 -14.20 -14.88
C LEU A 291 4.20 -13.48 -13.53
N PRO A 292 3.16 -13.65 -12.70
CA PRO A 292 3.24 -13.31 -11.28
C PRO A 292 4.44 -13.99 -10.63
N TYR A 293 5.10 -13.31 -9.69
CA TYR A 293 6.38 -13.78 -9.11
C TYR A 293 6.30 -15.16 -8.43
N TRP A 294 5.18 -15.48 -7.78
CA TRP A 294 4.96 -16.78 -7.14
C TRP A 294 5.09 -17.97 -8.10
N ARG A 295 4.90 -17.76 -9.42
CA ARG A 295 5.02 -18.78 -10.44
C ARG A 295 6.48 -19.19 -10.75
N LEU A 296 7.46 -18.48 -10.20
CA LEU A 296 8.86 -18.95 -10.27
C LEU A 296 9.08 -20.28 -9.54
N LYS A 297 8.32 -20.51 -8.47
CA LYS A 297 8.40 -21.74 -7.68
C LYS A 297 7.28 -22.74 -7.96
N ARG A 298 6.17 -22.30 -8.53
CA ARG A 298 4.95 -23.11 -8.72
C ARG A 298 4.37 -22.88 -10.10
N THR A 299 4.03 -23.96 -10.79
CA THR A 299 3.50 -23.86 -12.16
C THR A 299 1.98 -23.76 -12.21
N LYS A 300 1.28 -24.18 -11.15
CA LYS A 300 -0.19 -24.22 -11.08
C LYS A 300 -0.70 -23.56 -9.82
N MET A 301 -1.90 -22.98 -9.93
CA MET A 301 -2.61 -22.44 -8.77
C MET A 301 -2.93 -23.50 -7.72
N SER A 302 -3.16 -24.74 -8.14
CA SER A 302 -3.38 -25.87 -7.23
C SER A 302 -2.19 -26.09 -6.28
N ASP A 303 -0.95 -25.91 -6.77
CA ASP A 303 0.26 -26.09 -5.96
C ASP A 303 0.34 -25.00 -4.91
N LEU A 304 -0.01 -23.76 -5.27
CA LEU A 304 -0.07 -22.64 -4.36
C LEU A 304 -1.16 -22.79 -3.29
N LEU A 305 -2.37 -23.21 -3.70
CA LEU A 305 -3.48 -23.41 -2.76
C LEU A 305 -3.17 -24.50 -1.72
N ASP A 306 -2.58 -25.63 -2.16
CA ASP A 306 -2.15 -26.70 -1.25
C ASP A 306 -1.09 -26.23 -0.26
N GLU A 307 -0.13 -25.44 -0.72
CA GLU A 307 0.89 -24.84 0.14
C GLU A 307 0.31 -23.79 1.08
N ALA A 308 -0.57 -22.93 0.60
CA ALA A 308 -1.23 -21.91 1.40
C ALA A 308 -2.02 -22.51 2.55
N GLU A 309 -2.73 -23.63 2.31
CA GLU A 309 -3.43 -24.37 3.39
C GLU A 309 -2.44 -25.00 4.36
N ARG A 310 -1.43 -25.69 3.87
CA ARG A 310 -0.43 -26.34 4.72
C ARG A 310 0.29 -25.35 5.61
N GLU A 311 0.59 -24.15 5.12
CA GLU A 311 1.32 -23.08 5.84
C GLU A 311 0.40 -22.14 6.61
N TYR A 312 -0.92 -22.30 6.58
CA TYR A 312 -1.90 -21.37 7.18
C TYR A 312 -1.52 -20.93 8.60
N ALA A 313 -1.33 -21.87 9.51
CA ALA A 313 -1.00 -21.55 10.91
C ALA A 313 0.35 -20.81 11.06
N SER A 314 1.34 -21.16 10.24
CA SER A 314 2.66 -20.51 10.20
C SER A 314 2.53 -19.08 9.66
N VAL A 315 1.78 -18.89 8.58
CA VAL A 315 1.54 -17.59 7.96
C VAL A 315 0.78 -16.66 8.91
N VAL A 316 -0.27 -17.14 9.55
CA VAL A 316 -1.02 -16.37 10.58
C VAL A 316 -0.06 -15.88 11.65
N LYS A 317 0.77 -16.78 12.23
CA LYS A 317 1.71 -16.42 13.28
C LYS A 317 2.77 -15.42 12.84
N ARG A 318 3.29 -15.56 11.63
CA ARG A 318 4.25 -14.61 11.04
C ARG A 318 3.63 -13.22 10.86
N CYS A 319 2.41 -13.15 10.36
CA CYS A 319 1.65 -11.90 10.19
C CYS A 319 1.35 -11.24 11.54
N GLU A 320 0.92 -12.01 12.55
CA GLU A 320 0.69 -11.49 13.91
C GLU A 320 1.95 -10.88 14.52
N THR A 321 3.07 -11.56 14.38
CA THR A 321 4.36 -11.07 14.90
C THR A 321 4.81 -9.82 14.17
N PHE A 322 4.69 -9.81 12.84
CA PHE A 322 5.02 -8.65 12.02
C PHE A 322 4.15 -7.43 12.35
N ASP A 323 2.84 -7.59 12.44
CA ASP A 323 1.90 -6.52 12.80
C ASP A 323 2.26 -5.92 14.16
N ALA A 324 2.50 -6.78 15.18
CA ALA A 324 2.84 -6.33 16.52
C ALA A 324 4.16 -5.54 16.55
N ASP A 325 5.20 -6.05 15.88
CA ASP A 325 6.50 -5.41 15.79
C ASP A 325 6.42 -4.05 15.10
N LEU A 326 5.75 -4.00 13.94
CA LEU A 326 5.68 -2.78 13.14
C LEU A 326 4.85 -1.71 13.85
N VAL A 327 3.67 -2.05 14.38
CA VAL A 327 2.82 -1.10 15.12
C VAL A 327 3.54 -0.57 16.37
N THR A 328 4.28 -1.41 17.07
CA THR A 328 5.10 -0.99 18.23
C THR A 328 6.13 0.07 17.83
N ASP A 329 6.85 -0.16 16.74
CA ASP A 329 7.85 0.79 16.27
C ASP A 329 7.24 2.08 15.68
N LEU A 330 6.15 1.98 14.94
CA LEU A 330 5.41 3.13 14.45
C LEU A 330 4.94 4.02 15.60
N THR A 331 4.38 3.40 16.67
CA THR A 331 3.93 4.12 17.87
C THR A 331 5.10 4.78 18.59
N ARG A 332 6.22 4.08 18.73
CA ARG A 332 7.42 4.61 19.39
C ARG A 332 8.02 5.81 18.64
N VAL A 333 8.04 5.77 17.31
CA VAL A 333 8.69 6.78 16.46
C VAL A 333 7.81 7.99 16.21
N GLY A 334 6.51 7.78 16.01
CA GLY A 334 5.62 8.87 15.57
C GLY A 334 4.34 9.03 16.38
N GLY A 335 4.12 8.21 17.42
CA GLY A 335 2.91 8.25 18.25
C GLY A 335 1.77 7.41 17.69
N GLU A 336 0.71 7.30 18.48
CA GLU A 336 -0.42 6.40 18.18
C GLU A 336 -1.22 6.81 16.94
N LYS A 337 -1.48 8.11 16.76
CA LYS A 337 -2.19 8.64 15.58
C LYS A 337 -1.43 8.30 14.30
N TYR A 338 -0.12 8.51 14.32
CA TYR A 338 0.76 8.12 13.21
C TYR A 338 0.72 6.62 12.93
N ALA A 339 0.82 5.79 13.97
CA ALA A 339 0.81 4.33 13.82
C ALA A 339 -0.47 3.83 13.13
N ARG A 340 -1.63 4.38 13.45
CA ARG A 340 -2.93 4.03 12.83
C ARG A 340 -2.98 4.42 11.35
N LEU A 341 -2.54 5.63 11.02
CA LEU A 341 -2.46 6.08 9.62
C LEU A 341 -1.46 5.26 8.81
N ALA A 342 -0.29 4.99 9.38
CA ALA A 342 0.75 4.21 8.72
C ALA A 342 0.35 2.74 8.51
N ALA A 343 -0.38 2.11 9.45
CA ALA A 343 -0.93 0.77 9.27
C ALA A 343 -1.92 0.70 8.10
N LEU A 344 -2.79 1.70 7.96
CA LEU A 344 -3.70 1.81 6.81
C LEU A 344 -2.93 2.06 5.50
N ALA A 345 -1.96 2.98 5.52
CA ALA A 345 -1.10 3.28 4.38
C ALA A 345 -0.28 2.06 3.92
N TYR A 346 0.16 1.19 4.86
CA TYR A 346 0.83 -0.07 4.53
C TYR A 346 0.02 -0.92 3.55
N ARG A 347 -1.25 -1.16 3.90
CA ARG A 347 -2.16 -1.98 3.11
C ARG A 347 -2.32 -1.41 1.70
N GLN A 348 -2.55 -0.11 1.61
CA GLN A 348 -2.78 0.56 0.34
C GLN A 348 -1.51 0.65 -0.51
N ALA A 349 -0.38 1.05 0.06
CA ALA A 349 0.85 1.26 -0.69
C ALA A 349 1.35 -0.01 -1.38
N LEU A 350 1.25 -1.15 -0.70
CA LEU A 350 1.67 -2.43 -1.27
C LEU A 350 0.64 -3.00 -2.26
N ALA A 351 -0.66 -2.85 -1.97
CA ALA A 351 -1.73 -3.31 -2.86
C ALA A 351 -1.86 -2.51 -4.17
N ALA A 352 -1.29 -1.31 -4.23
CA ALA A 352 -1.25 -0.51 -5.45
C ALA A 352 -0.10 -0.91 -6.40
N GLN A 353 0.62 -1.99 -6.09
CA GLN A 353 1.78 -2.47 -6.83
C GLN A 353 1.65 -3.95 -7.16
N ILE A 354 2.36 -4.41 -8.18
CA ILE A 354 2.37 -5.81 -8.58
C ILE A 354 3.79 -6.36 -8.66
N LEU A 355 4.00 -7.53 -8.03
CA LEU A 355 5.27 -8.24 -8.03
C LEU A 355 5.26 -9.34 -9.10
N VAL A 356 6.15 -9.20 -10.10
CA VAL A 356 6.24 -10.12 -11.24
C VAL A 356 7.65 -10.64 -11.44
N ALA A 357 7.76 -11.77 -12.16
CA ALA A 357 9.02 -12.31 -12.63
C ALA A 357 9.42 -11.60 -13.93
N GLY A 358 10.52 -10.86 -13.91
CA GLY A 358 11.14 -10.29 -15.09
C GLY A 358 11.65 -11.36 -16.06
N LEU A 359 12.15 -10.93 -17.24
CA LEU A 359 12.53 -11.86 -18.31
C LEU A 359 13.64 -12.83 -17.92
N ASP A 360 14.52 -12.41 -17.03
CA ASP A 360 15.65 -13.23 -16.53
C ASP A 360 15.36 -13.83 -15.14
N GLY A 361 14.09 -13.79 -14.71
CA GLY A 361 13.65 -14.27 -13.39
C GLY A 361 13.88 -13.30 -12.22
N GLU A 362 14.44 -12.10 -12.48
CA GLU A 362 14.53 -11.04 -11.48
C GLU A 362 13.16 -10.52 -11.06
N ALA A 363 13.07 -9.96 -9.87
CA ALA A 363 11.84 -9.33 -9.41
C ALA A 363 11.63 -7.97 -10.10
N PHE A 364 10.42 -7.71 -10.61
CA PHE A 364 9.92 -6.37 -10.90
C PHE A 364 8.75 -6.06 -9.96
N PHE A 365 8.78 -4.89 -9.32
CA PHE A 365 7.73 -4.45 -8.40
C PHE A 365 7.19 -3.10 -8.87
N LEU A 366 6.09 -3.14 -9.63
CA LEU A 366 5.62 -2.01 -10.42
C LEU A 366 4.31 -1.43 -9.86
N PRO A 367 4.25 -0.14 -9.54
CA PRO A 367 3.00 0.52 -9.19
C PRO A 367 2.12 0.71 -10.43
N LYS A 368 0.81 0.63 -10.19
CA LYS A 368 -0.21 1.24 -11.04
C LYS A 368 -0.53 2.61 -10.46
N GLU A 369 -0.55 3.62 -11.29
CA GLU A 369 -1.02 4.95 -10.92
C GLU A 369 -2.55 4.98 -10.88
N ASN A 370 -3.09 4.49 -9.76
CA ASN A 370 -4.53 4.34 -9.55
C ASN A 370 -5.24 5.69 -9.50
N PHE A 371 -6.43 5.74 -10.07
CA PHE A 371 -7.34 6.89 -10.04
C PHE A 371 -6.67 8.19 -10.53
N SER A 372 -5.93 8.10 -11.62
CA SER A 372 -5.21 9.18 -12.28
C SER A 372 -5.15 8.90 -13.79
N ASN A 373 -3.98 8.71 -14.37
CA ASN A 373 -3.80 8.37 -15.79
C ASN A 373 -3.66 6.85 -16.05
N GLY A 374 -3.50 6.05 -15.00
CA GLY A 374 -3.34 4.60 -15.09
C GLY A 374 -1.97 4.15 -15.61
N CYS A 375 -0.94 4.98 -15.54
CA CYS A 375 0.42 4.58 -15.92
C CYS A 375 0.95 3.43 -15.05
N ILE A 376 1.89 2.67 -15.59
CA ILE A 376 2.63 1.61 -14.89
C ILE A 376 4.09 2.00 -14.73
N GLY A 377 4.65 1.77 -13.53
CA GLY A 377 6.05 2.06 -13.27
C GLY A 377 6.39 3.54 -13.32
N THR A 378 5.46 4.40 -12.88
CA THR A 378 5.59 5.85 -12.88
C THR A 378 6.61 6.28 -11.84
N VAL A 379 7.65 7.00 -12.24
CA VAL A 379 8.79 7.37 -11.37
C VAL A 379 8.37 8.33 -10.25
N ASP A 380 7.54 9.32 -10.55
CA ASP A 380 7.04 10.28 -9.56
C ASP A 380 5.95 9.70 -8.63
N VAL A 381 5.50 8.46 -8.89
CA VAL A 381 4.68 7.64 -7.97
C VAL A 381 5.56 6.72 -7.12
N ILE A 382 6.63 6.16 -7.70
CA ILE A 382 7.61 5.35 -6.95
C ILE A 382 8.34 6.20 -5.93
N TYR A 383 8.71 7.43 -6.29
CA TYR A 383 9.46 8.34 -5.42
C TYR A 383 8.78 8.62 -4.07
N PRO A 384 7.53 9.12 -4.00
CA PRO A 384 6.84 9.29 -2.73
C PRO A 384 6.54 7.96 -2.02
N ALA A 385 6.36 6.85 -2.76
CA ALA A 385 6.16 5.53 -2.16
C ALA A 385 7.44 4.90 -1.59
N SER A 386 8.62 5.35 -2.03
CA SER A 386 9.91 4.72 -1.72
C SER A 386 10.22 4.53 -0.22
N PRO A 387 9.79 5.41 0.73
CA PRO A 387 10.11 5.24 2.14
C PRO A 387 9.66 3.92 2.74
N ILE A 388 8.48 3.40 2.40
CA ILE A 388 8.03 2.11 2.93
C ILE A 388 8.90 0.96 2.40
N LEU A 389 9.33 1.02 1.14
CA LEU A 389 10.18 0.02 0.52
C LEU A 389 11.59 0.06 1.11
N LEU A 390 12.17 1.24 1.26
CA LEU A 390 13.48 1.47 1.89
C LEU A 390 13.53 0.98 3.34
N LEU A 391 12.43 1.15 4.08
CA LEU A 391 12.34 0.67 5.45
C LEU A 391 12.31 -0.86 5.51
N LEU A 392 11.41 -1.47 4.73
CA LEU A 392 11.04 -2.86 4.91
C LEU A 392 11.87 -3.83 4.07
N ASN A 393 12.19 -3.45 2.84
CA ASN A 393 13.06 -4.22 1.94
C ASN A 393 13.57 -3.35 0.77
N PRO A 394 14.78 -2.79 0.84
CA PRO A 394 15.35 -1.98 -0.25
C PRO A 394 15.39 -2.68 -1.61
N LYS A 395 15.43 -4.03 -1.65
CA LYS A 395 15.39 -4.81 -2.90
C LYS A 395 14.05 -4.66 -3.65
N LEU A 396 12.96 -4.31 -2.96
CA LEU A 396 11.70 -3.97 -3.62
C LEU A 396 11.80 -2.63 -4.36
N LEU A 397 12.53 -1.66 -3.82
CA LEU A 397 12.77 -0.41 -4.55
C LEU A 397 13.71 -0.64 -5.74
N GLU A 398 14.77 -1.44 -5.60
CA GLU A 398 15.56 -1.86 -6.77
C GLU A 398 14.67 -2.53 -7.83
N ALA A 399 13.80 -3.44 -7.42
CA ALA A 399 12.86 -4.14 -8.30
C ALA A 399 11.88 -3.18 -9.02
N SER A 400 11.58 -2.03 -8.42
CA SER A 400 10.79 -0.97 -9.07
C SER A 400 11.61 -0.18 -10.10
N LEU A 401 12.90 0.04 -9.83
CA LEU A 401 13.77 0.88 -10.68
C LEU A 401 14.43 0.10 -11.83
N VAL A 402 14.70 -1.20 -11.67
CA VAL A 402 15.36 -2.02 -12.70
C VAL A 402 14.67 -1.94 -14.06
N PRO A 403 13.34 -2.10 -14.20
CA PRO A 403 12.69 -2.01 -15.50
C PRO A 403 12.78 -0.60 -16.12
N LEU A 404 12.81 0.45 -15.31
CA LEU A 404 13.02 1.83 -15.77
C LEU A 404 14.45 2.06 -16.27
N PHE A 405 15.47 1.54 -15.58
CA PHE A 405 16.86 1.60 -16.07
C PHE A 405 17.03 0.84 -17.37
N LYS A 406 16.50 -0.39 -17.47
CA LYS A 406 16.53 -1.18 -18.72
C LYS A 406 15.87 -0.43 -19.88
N TYR A 407 14.79 0.31 -19.60
CA TYR A 407 14.14 1.16 -20.59
C TYR A 407 15.00 2.36 -20.98
N ALA A 408 15.52 3.10 -19.99
CA ALA A 408 16.34 4.30 -20.19
C ALA A 408 17.67 4.00 -20.92
N GLU A 409 18.20 2.77 -20.81
CA GLU A 409 19.43 2.31 -21.49
C GLU A 409 19.15 1.67 -22.87
N SER A 410 17.89 1.52 -23.26
CA SER A 410 17.52 1.01 -24.57
C SER A 410 17.58 2.09 -25.65
N ASP A 411 17.66 1.68 -26.92
CA ASP A 411 17.62 2.59 -28.08
C ASP A 411 16.30 3.39 -28.20
N ARG A 412 15.29 3.05 -27.40
CA ARG A 412 14.00 3.73 -27.42
C ARG A 412 14.01 5.05 -26.67
N TRP A 413 14.86 5.19 -25.61
CA TRP A 413 14.94 6.40 -24.80
C TRP A 413 16.17 7.22 -25.14
N SER A 414 16.00 8.23 -25.99
CA SER A 414 17.11 9.06 -26.50
C SER A 414 17.37 10.35 -25.67
N PHE A 415 16.48 10.68 -24.72
CA PHE A 415 16.59 11.94 -23.96
C PHE A 415 17.71 11.92 -22.92
N PRO A 416 18.26 13.09 -22.55
CA PRO A 416 19.34 13.20 -21.55
C PRO A 416 18.85 13.12 -20.10
N PHE A 417 17.57 12.90 -19.84
CA PHE A 417 16.93 12.84 -18.54
C PHE A 417 16.19 11.49 -18.36
N ALA A 418 15.72 11.21 -17.14
CA ALA A 418 15.02 9.97 -16.82
C ALA A 418 13.60 9.94 -17.40
N PRO A 419 13.10 8.74 -17.77
CA PRO A 419 11.71 8.57 -18.22
C PRO A 419 10.73 8.76 -17.06
N HIS A 420 9.48 9.12 -17.39
CA HIS A 420 8.40 9.26 -16.42
C HIS A 420 7.73 7.91 -16.09
N ASP A 421 7.40 7.09 -17.10
CA ASP A 421 6.64 5.84 -16.93
C ASP A 421 7.08 4.76 -17.93
N LEU A 422 6.50 3.57 -17.79
CA LEU A 422 6.72 2.45 -18.70
C LEU A 422 5.54 2.15 -19.62
N GLY A 423 4.43 2.87 -19.52
CA GLY A 423 3.23 2.64 -20.33
C GLY A 423 1.93 2.77 -19.55
N THR A 424 0.84 2.23 -20.09
CA THR A 424 -0.48 2.18 -19.44
C THR A 424 -0.74 0.78 -18.89
N TYR A 425 -1.05 0.68 -17.59
CA TYR A 425 -1.27 -0.59 -16.90
C TYR A 425 -2.33 -1.46 -17.59
N PRO A 426 -2.08 -2.77 -17.83
CA PRO A 426 -0.94 -3.57 -17.43
C PRO A 426 0.19 -3.63 -18.48
N LEU A 427 0.20 -2.77 -19.48
CA LEU A 427 1.10 -2.80 -20.65
C LEU A 427 2.29 -1.84 -20.43
N ALA A 428 3.40 -2.38 -19.93
CA ALA A 428 4.66 -1.64 -19.77
C ALA A 428 5.48 -1.68 -21.06
N ASN A 429 4.99 -0.99 -22.11
CA ASN A 429 5.53 -1.08 -23.48
C ASN A 429 6.22 0.22 -23.96
N GLY A 430 6.59 1.12 -23.04
CA GLY A 430 7.23 2.41 -23.30
C GLY A 430 6.38 3.58 -22.84
N GLN A 431 7.01 4.68 -22.50
CA GLN A 431 6.39 5.87 -21.92
C GLN A 431 5.23 6.40 -22.76
N VAL A 432 4.14 6.73 -22.09
CA VAL A 432 2.93 7.32 -22.69
C VAL A 432 2.70 8.76 -22.23
N TYR A 433 3.26 9.17 -21.09
CA TYR A 433 3.09 10.52 -20.56
C TYR A 433 3.79 11.58 -21.42
N GLY A 434 3.24 12.81 -21.44
CA GLY A 434 3.80 13.94 -22.18
C GLY A 434 3.96 13.63 -23.67
N GLY A 435 5.09 14.01 -24.24
CA GLY A 435 5.47 13.70 -25.63
C GLY A 435 5.89 12.25 -25.88
N GLY A 436 5.77 11.35 -24.89
CA GLY A 436 6.18 9.95 -24.98
C GLY A 436 7.66 9.80 -25.32
N GLU A 437 7.99 8.88 -26.22
CA GLU A 437 9.35 8.62 -26.71
C GLU A 437 9.81 9.55 -27.85
N LYS A 438 8.94 10.46 -28.31
CA LYS A 438 9.16 11.20 -29.56
C LYS A 438 9.42 12.70 -29.38
N SER A 439 9.02 13.26 -28.25
CA SER A 439 9.09 14.69 -28.01
C SER A 439 9.40 14.98 -26.54
N ASP A 440 10.13 16.07 -26.31
CA ASP A 440 10.39 16.61 -24.97
C ASP A 440 9.27 17.54 -24.46
N VAL A 441 8.21 17.72 -25.25
CA VAL A 441 7.02 18.51 -24.88
C VAL A 441 6.32 17.83 -23.70
N ASP A 442 6.01 18.61 -22.67
CA ASP A 442 5.34 18.17 -21.45
C ASP A 442 6.06 17.04 -20.67
N GLN A 443 7.37 16.87 -20.89
CA GLN A 443 8.21 16.01 -20.08
C GLN A 443 8.52 16.62 -18.70
N MET A 444 8.95 15.80 -17.75
CA MET A 444 9.31 16.20 -16.38
C MET A 444 10.80 15.96 -16.08
N PRO A 445 11.73 16.58 -16.84
CA PRO A 445 13.12 16.16 -16.87
C PRO A 445 13.89 16.38 -15.57
N VAL A 446 13.68 17.49 -14.86
CA VAL A 446 14.33 17.77 -13.56
C VAL A 446 13.71 16.92 -12.48
N GLU A 447 12.39 16.76 -12.52
CA GLU A 447 11.62 15.95 -11.58
C GLU A 447 12.11 14.49 -11.57
N GLU A 448 12.05 13.83 -12.72
CA GLU A 448 12.30 12.39 -12.81
C GLU A 448 13.79 12.04 -12.62
N SER A 449 14.69 12.88 -13.15
CA SER A 449 16.13 12.69 -12.92
C SER A 449 16.49 12.85 -11.45
N GLY A 450 15.88 13.83 -10.76
CA GLY A 450 16.03 14.04 -9.33
C GLY A 450 15.51 12.88 -8.51
N ASN A 451 14.32 12.40 -8.84
CA ASN A 451 13.69 11.25 -8.18
C ASN A 451 14.59 10.00 -8.26
N MET A 452 15.08 9.67 -9.45
CA MET A 452 15.92 8.49 -9.66
C MET A 452 17.23 8.56 -8.87
N LEU A 453 17.93 9.68 -8.90
CA LEU A 453 19.19 9.85 -8.17
C LEU A 453 19.01 9.74 -6.65
N LEU A 454 17.98 10.38 -6.10
CA LEU A 454 17.66 10.32 -4.68
C LEU A 454 17.29 8.90 -4.23
N MET A 455 16.45 8.20 -4.97
CA MET A 455 16.07 6.82 -4.66
C MET A 455 17.27 5.88 -4.69
N VAL A 456 18.17 6.00 -5.67
CA VAL A 456 19.39 5.16 -5.75
C VAL A 456 20.33 5.45 -4.59
N ALA A 457 20.51 6.71 -4.20
CA ALA A 457 21.32 7.05 -3.03
C ALA A 457 20.72 6.55 -1.71
N ALA A 458 19.38 6.60 -1.59
CA ALA A 458 18.69 6.04 -0.44
C ALA A 458 18.80 4.50 -0.36
N ILE A 459 18.78 3.79 -1.50
CA ILE A 459 19.10 2.35 -1.57
C ILE A 459 20.53 2.11 -1.06
N ALA A 460 21.52 2.83 -1.58
CA ALA A 460 22.91 2.70 -1.17
C ALA A 460 23.10 2.96 0.33
N LYS A 461 22.40 3.96 0.88
CA LYS A 461 22.37 4.22 2.33
C LYS A 461 21.78 3.07 3.13
N ALA A 462 20.67 2.51 2.68
CA ALA A 462 19.98 1.39 3.32
C ALA A 462 20.83 0.11 3.27
N GLU A 463 21.52 -0.15 2.18
CA GLU A 463 22.34 -1.35 1.96
C GLU A 463 23.76 -1.22 2.51
N GLY A 464 24.29 0.00 2.62
CA GLY A 464 25.65 0.27 3.05
C GLY A 464 26.69 0.06 1.94
N ASP A 465 26.26 -0.06 0.68
CA ASP A 465 27.13 -0.13 -0.49
C ASP A 465 26.43 0.52 -1.72
N ALA A 466 27.22 0.82 -2.77
CA ALA A 466 26.72 1.43 -4.00
C ALA A 466 26.69 0.45 -5.20
N ASN A 467 26.57 -0.86 -4.95
CA ASN A 467 26.61 -1.87 -6.02
C ASN A 467 25.47 -1.69 -7.02
N PHE A 468 24.27 -1.33 -6.56
CA PHE A 468 23.15 -1.03 -7.44
C PHE A 468 23.45 0.18 -8.34
N ALA A 469 23.97 1.27 -7.78
CA ALA A 469 24.38 2.45 -8.54
C ALA A 469 25.46 2.14 -9.57
N ALA A 470 26.43 1.30 -9.22
CA ALA A 470 27.52 0.92 -10.12
C ALA A 470 27.01 0.23 -11.41
N ARG A 471 25.91 -0.56 -11.34
CA ARG A 471 25.30 -1.21 -12.50
C ARG A 471 24.75 -0.24 -13.53
N TYR A 472 24.27 0.93 -13.09
CA TYR A 472 23.58 1.92 -13.92
C TYR A 472 24.31 3.27 -13.92
N TRP A 473 25.64 3.27 -13.66
CA TRP A 473 26.42 4.50 -13.48
C TRP A 473 26.32 5.45 -14.67
N SER A 474 26.29 4.92 -15.90
CA SER A 474 26.18 5.73 -17.12
C SER A 474 24.90 6.57 -17.15
N SER A 475 23.78 5.98 -16.79
CA SER A 475 22.48 6.66 -16.73
C SER A 475 22.47 7.70 -15.61
N LEU A 476 22.98 7.35 -14.42
CA LEU A 476 23.06 8.26 -13.29
C LEU A 476 23.96 9.49 -13.59
N ALA A 477 25.11 9.27 -14.23
CA ALA A 477 26.01 10.35 -14.63
C ALA A 477 25.37 11.30 -15.65
N LYS A 478 24.66 10.76 -16.64
CA LYS A 478 23.90 11.51 -17.64
C LYS A 478 22.82 12.40 -17.00
N TRP A 479 22.07 11.85 -16.03
CA TRP A 479 21.03 12.59 -15.32
C TRP A 479 21.60 13.64 -14.35
N ALA A 480 22.71 13.34 -13.68
CA ALA A 480 23.40 14.32 -12.82
C ALA A 480 23.95 15.49 -13.64
N GLU A 481 24.50 15.25 -14.82
CA GLU A 481 24.95 16.32 -15.73
C GLU A 481 23.77 17.19 -16.17
N TYR A 482 22.63 16.60 -16.51
CA TYR A 482 21.41 17.34 -16.84
C TYR A 482 20.95 18.24 -15.68
N LEU A 483 20.91 17.72 -14.45
CA LEU A 483 20.53 18.48 -13.26
C LEU A 483 21.52 19.59 -12.92
N LYS A 484 22.81 19.38 -13.14
CA LYS A 484 23.84 20.42 -12.96
C LYS A 484 23.58 21.62 -13.88
N ASP A 485 23.13 21.39 -15.09
CA ASP A 485 22.88 22.45 -16.07
C ASP A 485 21.49 23.10 -15.93
N ARG A 486 20.48 22.37 -15.44
CA ARG A 486 19.07 22.77 -15.50
C ARG A 486 18.34 22.78 -14.13
N GLY A 487 18.97 22.29 -13.06
CA GLY A 487 18.26 22.03 -11.81
C GLY A 487 18.17 23.21 -10.84
N LEU A 488 19.09 24.17 -10.88
CA LEU A 488 19.07 25.28 -9.93
C LEU A 488 17.88 26.22 -10.14
N ASP A 489 17.56 26.52 -11.37
CA ASP A 489 16.40 27.35 -11.75
C ASP A 489 15.59 26.64 -12.85
N PRO A 490 14.70 25.73 -12.44
CA PRO A 490 14.01 24.87 -13.39
C PRO A 490 13.12 25.63 -14.36
N ALA A 491 13.17 25.25 -15.65
CA ALA A 491 12.28 25.74 -16.66
C ALA A 491 10.82 25.30 -16.41
N ASN A 492 9.88 25.84 -17.17
CA ASN A 492 8.47 25.51 -17.05
C ASN A 492 8.23 24.01 -17.34
N GLN A 493 7.88 23.27 -16.30
CA GLN A 493 7.54 21.84 -16.36
C GLN A 493 6.58 21.48 -15.23
N LEU A 494 5.99 20.28 -15.29
CA LEU A 494 5.32 19.70 -14.15
C LEU A 494 6.34 19.12 -13.16
N CYS A 495 5.90 18.86 -11.96
CA CYS A 495 6.57 18.06 -10.95
C CYS A 495 5.52 17.17 -10.25
N THR A 496 5.84 16.50 -9.17
CA THR A 496 4.85 15.67 -8.40
C THR A 496 3.66 16.48 -7.86
N ASP A 497 3.60 17.76 -8.13
CA ASP A 497 2.46 18.66 -7.92
C ASP A 497 1.73 18.94 -9.25
N ASP A 498 1.71 18.01 -10.19
CA ASP A 498 1.21 18.16 -11.56
C ASP A 498 -0.23 18.69 -11.63
N PHE A 499 -1.08 18.27 -10.70
CA PHE A 499 -2.44 18.78 -10.51
C PHE A 499 -2.49 20.30 -10.20
N ALA A 500 -1.40 20.88 -9.73
CA ALA A 500 -1.26 22.31 -9.53
C ALA A 500 -0.78 23.05 -10.79
N GLY A 501 -0.42 22.33 -11.86
CA GLY A 501 -0.04 22.83 -13.18
C GLY A 501 1.45 23.13 -13.34
N HIS A 502 1.85 23.40 -14.57
CA HIS A 502 3.21 23.76 -14.95
C HIS A 502 3.70 25.04 -14.21
N LEU A 503 4.93 25.02 -13.76
CA LEU A 503 5.55 26.14 -13.07
C LEU A 503 7.05 26.23 -13.39
N ALA A 504 7.49 27.37 -13.89
CA ALA A 504 8.90 27.72 -13.98
C ALA A 504 9.39 28.28 -12.65
N HIS A 505 10.70 28.27 -12.44
CA HIS A 505 11.35 28.83 -11.26
C HIS A 505 10.91 28.21 -9.93
N ASN A 506 10.42 26.95 -9.97
CA ASN A 506 9.87 26.24 -8.81
C ASN A 506 10.96 25.97 -7.77
N ALA A 507 10.83 26.61 -6.59
CA ALA A 507 11.83 26.51 -5.53
C ALA A 507 11.93 25.09 -4.92
N ASN A 508 10.82 24.35 -4.80
CA ASN A 508 10.86 23.00 -4.26
C ASN A 508 11.41 21.97 -5.27
N LEU A 509 11.18 22.17 -6.57
CA LEU A 509 11.80 21.36 -7.63
C LEU A 509 13.32 21.62 -7.70
N SER A 510 13.74 22.86 -7.51
CA SER A 510 15.16 23.21 -7.37
C SER A 510 15.82 22.53 -6.17
N LEU A 511 15.14 22.44 -5.00
CA LEU A 511 15.60 21.67 -3.84
C LEU A 511 15.87 20.20 -4.22
N LYS A 512 14.93 19.55 -4.91
CA LYS A 512 15.10 18.17 -5.38
C LYS A 512 16.37 18.02 -6.23
N ALA A 513 16.59 18.91 -7.16
CA ALA A 513 17.79 18.85 -8.02
C ALA A 513 19.08 19.03 -7.22
N ILE A 514 19.10 19.92 -6.24
CA ILE A 514 20.27 20.17 -5.36
C ILE A 514 20.57 18.92 -4.52
N GLU A 515 19.56 18.36 -3.89
CA GLU A 515 19.68 17.13 -3.10
C GLU A 515 20.13 15.94 -3.98
N ALA A 516 19.60 15.83 -5.20
CA ALA A 516 19.95 14.78 -6.14
C ALA A 516 21.40 14.90 -6.65
N LEU A 517 21.92 16.10 -6.84
CA LEU A 517 23.33 16.32 -7.19
C LEU A 517 24.26 15.85 -6.06
N ASN A 518 23.90 16.14 -4.81
CA ASN A 518 24.66 15.64 -3.67
C ASN A 518 24.52 14.11 -3.51
N ALA A 519 23.33 13.57 -3.75
CA ALA A 519 23.11 12.13 -3.77
C ALA A 519 24.05 11.43 -4.77
N TYR A 520 24.19 11.99 -5.97
CA TYR A 520 25.15 11.50 -6.96
C TYR A 520 26.61 11.63 -6.47
N ALA A 521 26.97 12.73 -5.83
CA ALA A 521 28.29 12.91 -5.24
C ALA A 521 28.61 11.85 -4.19
N GLU A 522 27.69 11.57 -3.27
CA GLU A 522 27.85 10.52 -2.25
C GLU A 522 28.03 9.13 -2.90
N LEU A 523 27.23 8.82 -3.91
CA LEU A 523 27.37 7.56 -4.68
C LEU A 523 28.76 7.48 -5.36
N ALA A 524 29.26 8.58 -5.94
CA ALA A 524 30.58 8.67 -6.54
C ALA A 524 31.68 8.40 -5.49
N GLY A 525 31.58 9.00 -4.32
CA GLY A 525 32.50 8.76 -3.19
C GLY A 525 32.50 7.29 -2.76
N MET A 526 31.30 6.67 -2.59
CA MET A 526 31.20 5.23 -2.25
C MET A 526 31.83 4.31 -3.30
N LEU A 527 31.89 4.74 -4.56
CA LEU A 527 32.51 4.01 -5.67
C LEU A 527 33.99 4.41 -5.91
N GLY A 528 34.59 5.25 -5.07
CA GLY A 528 35.97 5.70 -5.21
C GLY A 528 36.22 6.65 -6.40
N LYS A 529 35.18 7.35 -6.87
CA LYS A 529 35.23 8.32 -7.96
C LYS A 529 35.41 9.74 -7.43
N GLU A 530 36.53 9.97 -6.73
CA GLU A 530 36.80 11.22 -6.02
C GLU A 530 36.63 12.51 -6.86
N PRO A 531 37.12 12.62 -8.13
CA PRO A 531 36.93 13.84 -8.92
C PRO A 531 35.44 14.16 -9.17
N GLU A 532 34.58 13.15 -9.38
CA GLU A 532 33.14 13.33 -9.55
C GLU A 532 32.49 13.69 -8.21
N HIS A 533 32.89 13.03 -7.12
CA HIS A 533 32.43 13.36 -5.77
C HIS A 533 32.68 14.82 -5.43
N GLU A 534 33.93 15.30 -5.53
CA GLU A 534 34.29 16.70 -5.23
C GLU A 534 33.54 17.70 -6.09
N LEU A 535 33.43 17.44 -7.41
CA LEU A 535 32.75 18.31 -8.36
C LEU A 535 31.26 18.49 -8.00
N TYR A 536 30.53 17.37 -7.85
CA TYR A 536 29.09 17.44 -7.66
C TYR A 536 28.72 17.87 -6.24
N HIS A 537 29.49 17.48 -5.22
CA HIS A 537 29.30 17.96 -3.86
C HIS A 537 29.47 19.48 -3.77
N LYS A 538 30.57 20.04 -4.36
CA LYS A 538 30.79 21.48 -4.41
C LYS A 538 29.71 22.23 -5.20
N THR A 539 29.20 21.60 -6.28
CA THR A 539 28.09 22.16 -7.08
C THR A 539 26.84 22.25 -6.24
N ALA A 540 26.45 21.14 -5.57
CA ALA A 540 25.29 21.11 -4.69
C ALA A 540 25.35 22.11 -3.56
N GLN A 541 26.51 22.23 -2.88
CA GLN A 541 26.74 23.25 -1.85
C GLN A 541 26.58 24.68 -2.40
N GLY A 542 27.16 24.96 -3.56
CA GLY A 542 27.02 26.26 -4.21
C GLY A 542 25.61 26.59 -4.60
N PHE A 543 24.84 25.58 -5.08
CA PHE A 543 23.43 25.72 -5.42
C PHE A 543 22.57 25.92 -4.17
N ALA A 544 22.80 25.19 -3.09
CA ALA A 544 22.09 25.37 -1.83
C ALA A 544 22.25 26.81 -1.27
N GLN A 545 23.47 27.35 -1.30
CA GLN A 545 23.75 28.75 -0.88
C GLN A 545 23.03 29.77 -1.77
N GLN A 546 22.90 29.52 -3.07
CA GLN A 546 22.18 30.39 -4.00
C GLN A 546 20.68 30.25 -3.76
N TRP A 547 20.16 29.02 -3.60
CA TRP A 547 18.76 28.74 -3.35
C TRP A 547 18.22 29.49 -2.12
N VAL A 548 18.96 29.46 -1.00
CA VAL A 548 18.58 30.19 0.23
C VAL A 548 18.36 31.67 -0.05
N LYS A 549 19.17 32.28 -0.90
CA LYS A 549 19.03 33.71 -1.27
C LYS A 549 17.88 33.95 -2.28
N MET A 550 17.72 33.05 -3.24
CA MET A 550 16.72 33.22 -4.30
C MET A 550 15.31 32.98 -3.80
N ALA A 551 15.13 32.01 -2.88
CA ALA A 551 13.83 31.63 -2.35
C ALA A 551 13.41 32.45 -1.11
N ASP A 552 14.30 33.18 -0.43
CA ASP A 552 13.98 33.90 0.82
C ASP A 552 12.85 34.91 0.65
N ASP A 553 11.88 34.89 1.54
CA ASP A 553 10.75 35.82 1.60
C ASP A 553 10.40 36.23 3.06
N GLY A 554 11.43 36.31 3.89
CA GLY A 554 11.32 36.72 5.28
C GLY A 554 11.01 35.57 6.23
N ASP A 555 9.76 35.30 6.54
CA ASP A 555 9.32 34.25 7.48
C ASP A 555 9.09 32.90 6.82
N HIS A 556 9.27 32.78 5.51
CA HIS A 556 9.12 31.54 4.71
C HIS A 556 9.99 31.58 3.45
N TYR A 557 9.93 30.53 2.62
CA TYR A 557 10.53 30.47 1.30
C TYR A 557 9.46 30.39 0.20
N ARG A 558 9.73 31.09 -0.92
CA ARG A 558 8.79 31.23 -2.06
C ARG A 558 8.41 29.91 -2.69
N LEU A 559 7.24 29.88 -3.32
CA LEU A 559 6.83 28.83 -4.27
C LEU A 559 7.71 28.85 -5.53
N ALA A 560 7.93 30.05 -6.10
CA ALA A 560 8.79 30.26 -7.25
C ALA A 560 9.67 31.49 -7.04
N PHE A 561 10.92 31.44 -7.51
CA PHE A 561 11.94 32.45 -7.24
C PHE A 561 11.53 33.86 -7.69
N ASP A 562 10.76 33.96 -8.79
CA ASP A 562 10.28 35.21 -9.36
C ASP A 562 8.95 35.72 -8.78
N LYS A 563 8.38 35.02 -7.77
CA LYS A 563 7.04 35.33 -7.21
C LYS A 563 7.11 35.64 -5.71
N PRO A 564 7.49 36.86 -5.29
CA PRO A 564 7.46 37.25 -3.88
C PRO A 564 6.05 37.18 -3.30
N GLY A 565 5.93 36.88 -1.99
CA GLY A 565 4.67 36.71 -1.28
C GLY A 565 3.98 35.35 -1.52
N THR A 566 4.65 34.43 -2.23
CA THR A 566 4.14 33.06 -2.45
C THR A 566 4.89 32.07 -1.57
N TRP A 567 4.26 30.94 -1.24
CA TRP A 567 4.86 29.87 -0.46
C TRP A 567 4.41 28.49 -0.96
N SER A 568 5.17 27.45 -0.66
CA SER A 568 4.80 26.05 -0.85
C SER A 568 5.46 25.18 0.21
N GLN A 569 4.96 23.97 0.40
CA GLN A 569 5.67 22.95 1.17
C GLN A 569 7.05 22.68 0.52
N LYS A 570 8.09 22.59 1.33
CA LYS A 570 9.46 22.25 0.90
C LYS A 570 9.76 20.78 1.24
N TYR A 571 8.84 19.90 0.89
CA TYR A 571 8.88 18.48 1.26
C TYR A 571 10.15 17.77 0.79
N ASN A 572 10.73 18.16 -0.35
CA ASN A 572 11.99 17.57 -0.83
C ASN A 572 13.17 17.77 0.12
N LEU A 573 13.16 18.82 0.96
CA LEU A 573 14.19 19.08 1.98
C LEU A 573 14.34 17.93 3.00
N VAL A 574 13.36 17.04 3.09
CA VAL A 574 13.42 15.90 4.02
C VAL A 574 14.61 14.98 3.74
N TRP A 575 15.10 14.91 2.51
CA TRP A 575 16.24 14.07 2.15
C TRP A 575 17.54 14.59 2.72
N ASP A 576 17.72 15.90 2.86
CA ASP A 576 18.87 16.48 3.57
C ASP A 576 18.99 15.91 5.00
N LYS A 577 17.85 15.81 5.70
CA LYS A 577 17.76 15.23 7.04
C LYS A 577 17.94 13.71 7.03
N VAL A 578 17.19 12.98 6.20
CA VAL A 578 17.15 11.51 6.18
C VAL A 578 18.46 10.91 5.69
N LEU A 579 19.04 11.44 4.63
CA LEU A 579 20.32 10.99 4.10
C LEU A 579 21.51 11.59 4.85
N GLY A 580 21.28 12.70 5.58
CA GLY A 580 22.30 13.35 6.40
C GLY A 580 23.31 14.13 5.57
N PHE A 581 22.87 14.82 4.55
CA PHE A 581 23.71 15.59 3.63
C PHE A 581 24.21 16.89 4.28
N HIS A 582 23.36 17.54 5.08
CA HIS A 582 23.67 18.83 5.73
C HIS A 582 24.04 19.95 4.74
N LEU A 583 23.36 20.00 3.60
CA LEU A 583 23.54 21.02 2.57
C LEU A 583 22.93 22.35 2.97
N PHE A 584 21.80 22.29 3.66
CA PHE A 584 21.04 23.47 4.06
C PHE A 584 21.25 23.77 5.54
N PRO A 585 21.32 25.06 5.94
CA PRO A 585 21.28 25.45 7.34
C PRO A 585 20.00 24.98 8.03
N ALA A 586 20.08 24.60 9.31
CA ALA A 586 18.93 24.12 10.08
C ALA A 586 17.75 25.11 10.09
N GLU A 587 18.05 26.39 10.07
CA GLU A 587 17.11 27.51 10.05
C GLU A 587 16.15 27.44 8.83
N VAL A 588 16.55 26.78 7.73
CA VAL A 588 15.67 26.61 6.56
C VAL A 588 14.49 25.73 6.92
N ALA A 589 14.73 24.57 7.53
CA ALA A 589 13.68 23.67 7.97
C ALA A 589 12.86 24.27 9.13
N GLU A 590 13.51 24.90 10.09
CA GLU A 590 12.85 25.55 11.24
C GLU A 590 11.87 26.64 10.78
N LYS A 591 12.28 27.50 9.85
CA LYS A 591 11.45 28.57 9.26
C LYS A 591 10.21 27.99 8.55
N GLU A 592 10.40 26.99 7.71
CA GLU A 592 9.31 26.36 6.95
C GLU A 592 8.30 25.67 7.87
N VAL A 593 8.76 24.87 8.84
CA VAL A 593 7.89 24.18 9.78
C VAL A 593 7.09 25.17 10.64
N ALA A 594 7.72 26.23 11.14
CA ALA A 594 7.04 27.28 11.89
C ALA A 594 5.97 27.99 11.05
N TYR A 595 6.20 28.14 9.75
CA TYR A 595 5.23 28.73 8.84
C TYR A 595 4.03 27.82 8.59
N TYR A 596 4.27 26.49 8.42
CA TYR A 596 3.18 25.50 8.19
C TYR A 596 2.22 25.38 9.37
N GLU A 597 2.72 25.52 10.62
CA GLU A 597 1.89 25.50 11.83
C GLU A 597 0.71 26.50 11.81
N THR A 598 0.80 27.54 11.01
CA THR A 598 -0.20 28.61 10.95
C THR A 598 -1.29 28.35 9.90
N LYS A 599 -1.24 27.20 9.19
CA LYS A 599 -2.05 26.94 8.00
C LYS A 599 -3.03 25.79 8.21
N GLY A 600 -4.17 25.91 7.55
CA GLY A 600 -5.14 24.83 7.36
C GLY A 600 -5.94 24.41 8.61
N HIS A 601 -6.94 23.58 8.37
CA HIS A 601 -7.79 22.96 9.39
C HIS A 601 -7.50 21.45 9.47
N PHE A 602 -7.62 20.75 8.35
CA PHE A 602 -7.27 19.34 8.20
C PHE A 602 -5.88 19.16 7.58
N GLY A 603 -4.83 19.57 8.29
CA GLY A 603 -3.47 19.65 7.76
C GLY A 603 -3.16 21.02 7.17
N PHE A 604 -2.13 21.12 6.34
CA PHE A 604 -1.68 22.38 5.74
C PHE A 604 -1.63 22.27 4.20
N PRO A 605 -2.09 23.32 3.48
CA PRO A 605 -2.14 23.30 2.01
C PRO A 605 -0.75 23.04 1.39
N LEU A 606 -0.74 22.53 0.15
CA LEU A 606 0.47 22.31 -0.62
C LEU A 606 1.22 23.64 -0.87
N ASP A 607 0.48 24.67 -1.22
CA ASP A 607 0.98 26.00 -1.49
C ASP A 607 -0.14 27.06 -1.40
N ASN A 608 0.17 28.33 -1.68
CA ASN A 608 -0.79 29.43 -1.60
C ASN A 608 -1.76 29.53 -2.79
N ARG A 609 -1.69 28.65 -3.78
CA ARG A 609 -2.58 28.70 -4.96
C ARG A 609 -3.96 28.11 -4.70
N LYS A 610 -4.05 27.10 -3.82
CA LYS A 610 -5.28 26.37 -3.46
C LYS A 610 -5.20 25.83 -2.04
N ASP A 611 -6.35 25.63 -1.40
CA ASP A 611 -6.47 25.08 -0.05
C ASP A 611 -6.51 23.53 -0.05
N TYR A 612 -5.92 22.88 -1.02
CA TYR A 612 -5.74 21.43 -1.02
C TYR A 612 -4.29 21.04 -0.70
N THR A 613 -4.10 19.79 -0.33
CA THR A 613 -2.80 19.23 0.02
C THR A 613 -2.61 17.84 -0.53
N LYS A 614 -1.38 17.31 -0.39
CA LYS A 614 -1.06 15.90 -0.59
C LYS A 614 -0.59 15.27 0.71
N LEU A 615 -1.22 14.14 1.05
CA LEU A 615 -0.99 13.41 2.29
C LEU A 615 0.48 13.00 2.48
N ASP A 616 1.11 12.47 1.46
CA ASP A 616 2.52 12.08 1.47
C ASP A 616 3.45 13.27 1.74
N TRP A 617 3.22 14.40 1.07
CA TRP A 617 4.04 15.61 1.24
C TRP A 617 3.86 16.28 2.60
N GLU A 618 2.68 16.21 3.19
CA GLU A 618 2.47 16.68 4.57
C GLU A 618 3.33 15.89 5.57
N PHE A 619 3.40 14.56 5.42
CA PHE A 619 4.25 13.73 6.27
C PHE A 619 5.74 14.00 6.06
N TRP A 620 6.16 14.25 4.81
CA TRP A 620 7.55 14.62 4.53
C TRP A 620 7.89 15.97 5.14
N SER A 621 7.06 16.98 4.94
CA SER A 621 7.21 18.31 5.53
C SER A 621 7.18 18.26 7.06
N ALA A 622 6.24 17.52 7.66
CA ALA A 622 6.16 17.34 9.10
C ALA A 622 7.39 16.63 9.69
N THR A 623 8.04 15.74 8.91
CA THR A 623 9.27 15.05 9.37
C THR A 623 10.46 15.99 9.53
N LEU A 624 10.42 17.20 8.97
CA LEU A 624 11.39 18.26 9.22
C LEU A 624 11.36 18.77 10.68
N ALA A 625 10.22 18.61 11.38
CA ALA A 625 10.09 19.01 12.78
C ALA A 625 11.13 18.32 13.68
N ASP A 626 11.76 19.13 14.57
CA ASP A 626 12.84 18.65 15.43
C ASP A 626 12.38 18.16 16.81
N SER A 627 11.12 18.44 17.17
CA SER A 627 10.56 18.01 18.45
C SER A 627 9.34 17.11 18.30
N PRO A 628 9.15 16.14 19.23
CA PRO A 628 7.93 15.32 19.23
C PRO A 628 6.64 16.13 19.37
N ALA A 629 6.67 17.24 20.11
CA ALA A 629 5.51 18.10 20.29
C ALA A 629 5.11 18.82 18.99
N LEU A 630 6.08 19.29 18.23
CA LEU A 630 5.87 19.93 16.93
C LEU A 630 5.37 18.93 15.89
N TRP A 631 5.96 17.74 15.86
CA TRP A 631 5.48 16.63 15.05
C TRP A 631 4.01 16.30 15.33
N GLU A 632 3.66 16.09 16.61
CA GLU A 632 2.27 15.77 17.01
C GLU A 632 1.30 16.88 16.61
N LYS A 633 1.72 18.15 16.72
CA LYS A 633 0.91 19.31 16.33
C LYS A 633 0.60 19.31 14.83
N LEU A 634 1.56 18.93 13.98
CA LEU A 634 1.37 18.87 12.54
C LEU A 634 0.56 17.64 12.10
N ILE A 635 0.73 16.49 12.79
CA ILE A 635 0.08 15.23 12.41
C ILE A 635 -1.35 15.12 12.93
N SER A 636 -1.69 15.77 14.05
CA SER A 636 -3.02 15.68 14.65
C SER A 636 -4.14 16.12 13.69
N PRO A 637 -4.04 17.25 12.98
CA PRO A 637 -5.06 17.65 12.01
C PRO A 637 -5.22 16.65 10.84
N ILE A 638 -4.14 16.00 10.42
CA ILE A 638 -4.17 14.98 9.38
C ILE A 638 -4.88 13.72 9.87
N TYR A 639 -4.66 13.33 11.13
CA TYR A 639 -5.40 12.23 11.75
C TYR A 639 -6.90 12.56 11.90
N GLU A 640 -7.23 13.78 12.29
CA GLU A 640 -8.61 14.26 12.37
C GLU A 640 -9.27 14.23 10.99
N TRP A 641 -8.57 14.69 9.94
CA TRP A 641 -9.02 14.54 8.56
C TRP A 641 -9.37 13.08 8.22
N ALA A 642 -8.47 12.15 8.46
CA ALA A 642 -8.70 10.73 8.12
C ALA A 642 -9.90 10.16 8.88
N ASN A 643 -10.11 10.61 10.13
CA ASN A 643 -11.18 10.16 10.99
C ASN A 643 -12.55 10.80 10.65
N GLU A 644 -12.55 12.04 10.15
CA GLU A 644 -13.76 12.84 9.94
C GLU A 644 -14.13 13.02 8.47
N SER A 645 -13.22 12.72 7.54
CA SER A 645 -13.46 12.91 6.11
C SER A 645 -14.84 12.39 5.67
N PRO A 646 -15.62 13.20 4.96
CA PRO A 646 -16.88 12.74 4.37
C PRO A 646 -16.68 11.79 3.19
N SER A 647 -15.49 11.79 2.60
CA SER A 647 -15.14 10.91 1.48
C SER A 647 -14.80 9.51 1.99
N ARG A 648 -15.71 8.55 1.75
CA ARG A 648 -15.62 7.15 2.20
C ARG A 648 -15.00 6.30 1.10
N ILE A 649 -13.68 6.44 0.91
CA ILE A 649 -12.88 5.80 -0.15
C ILE A 649 -11.51 5.36 0.41
N PRO A 650 -10.78 4.45 -0.23
CA PRO A 650 -9.37 4.22 0.08
C PRO A 650 -8.62 5.54 0.15
N LEU A 651 -7.60 5.66 1.00
CA LEU A 651 -6.93 6.94 1.24
C LEU A 651 -6.72 7.72 -0.06
N THR A 652 -7.32 8.91 -0.12
CA THR A 652 -6.91 9.91 -1.11
C THR A 652 -5.61 10.54 -0.65
N ASP A 653 -4.70 10.74 -1.56
CA ASP A 653 -3.50 11.53 -1.30
C ASP A 653 -3.69 13.01 -1.67
N TRP A 654 -4.83 13.38 -2.25
CA TRP A 654 -5.17 14.74 -2.65
C TRP A 654 -6.54 15.14 -2.12
N TYR A 655 -6.57 16.03 -1.12
CA TYR A 655 -7.79 16.43 -0.42
C TYR A 655 -7.80 17.92 -0.05
N TRP A 656 -9.00 18.45 0.20
CA TRP A 656 -9.19 19.83 0.65
C TRP A 656 -8.95 19.94 2.16
N THR A 657 -8.03 20.81 2.57
CA THR A 657 -7.70 21.02 3.98
C THR A 657 -8.80 21.80 4.74
N THR A 658 -9.76 22.37 4.04
CA THR A 658 -10.86 23.16 4.59
C THR A 658 -12.02 22.31 5.10
N ASP A 659 -12.41 21.28 4.36
CA ASP A 659 -13.59 20.44 4.65
C ASP A 659 -13.31 18.93 4.63
N GLY A 660 -12.09 18.53 4.32
CA GLY A 660 -11.65 17.14 4.31
C GLY A 660 -12.16 16.30 3.13
N THR A 661 -12.82 16.91 2.14
CA THR A 661 -13.30 16.17 0.96
C THR A 661 -12.15 15.81 0.02
N GLN A 662 -12.31 14.70 -0.71
CA GLN A 662 -11.41 14.33 -1.79
C GLN A 662 -11.37 15.45 -2.85
N ALA A 663 -10.16 15.86 -3.24
CA ALA A 663 -9.95 16.73 -4.40
C ALA A 663 -9.71 15.89 -5.67
N GLY A 664 -8.94 14.82 -5.55
CA GLY A 664 -8.68 13.84 -6.60
C GLY A 664 -7.82 12.69 -6.06
N PHE A 665 -7.47 11.75 -6.93
CA PHE A 665 -6.67 10.56 -6.62
C PHE A 665 -7.22 9.71 -5.47
N GLN A 666 -6.96 8.43 -5.48
CA GLN A 666 -7.20 7.50 -4.36
C GLN A 666 -6.47 6.19 -4.60
N ALA A 667 -6.31 5.40 -3.55
CA ALA A 667 -5.75 4.06 -3.61
C ALA A 667 -4.36 3.97 -4.27
N ARG A 668 -3.59 5.09 -4.34
CA ARG A 668 -2.24 5.12 -4.92
C ARG A 668 -1.19 4.62 -3.92
N SER A 669 -0.06 4.14 -4.43
CA SER A 669 1.07 3.68 -3.61
C SER A 669 1.79 4.81 -2.87
N VAL A 670 1.62 6.05 -3.29
CA VAL A 670 2.30 7.25 -2.76
C VAL A 670 2.17 7.42 -1.24
N VAL A 671 1.08 6.89 -0.65
CA VAL A 671 0.90 6.90 0.81
C VAL A 671 1.96 6.09 1.58
N GLY A 672 2.78 5.29 0.88
CA GLY A 672 4.00 4.72 1.43
C GLY A 672 4.99 5.78 1.94
N GLY A 673 4.84 7.02 1.47
CA GLY A 673 5.56 8.20 1.93
C GLY A 673 5.41 8.52 3.41
N LEU A 674 4.33 8.08 4.05
CA LEU A 674 4.13 8.23 5.49
C LEU A 674 5.29 7.59 6.30
N TYR A 675 5.97 6.61 5.72
CA TYR A 675 7.09 5.91 6.34
C TYR A 675 8.41 6.70 6.37
N ILE A 676 8.48 7.89 5.77
CA ILE A 676 9.65 8.77 5.81
C ILE A 676 10.05 9.10 7.26
N LYS A 677 9.09 9.22 8.15
CA LYS A 677 9.33 9.42 9.59
C LYS A 677 10.13 8.29 10.21
N MET A 678 9.90 7.05 9.78
CA MET A 678 10.65 5.88 10.23
C MET A 678 12.09 5.87 9.71
N LEU A 679 12.33 6.41 8.51
CA LEU A 679 13.67 6.54 7.94
C LEU A 679 14.48 7.63 8.66
N ALA A 680 13.83 8.66 9.17
CA ALA A 680 14.48 9.70 9.97
C ALA A 680 14.99 9.19 11.32
N ASP A 681 14.44 8.07 11.84
CA ASP A 681 14.99 7.33 12.99
C ASP A 681 15.98 6.27 12.47
N ARG A 682 17.27 6.62 12.43
CA ARG A 682 18.35 5.81 11.84
C ARG A 682 18.43 4.39 12.42
N GLU A 683 18.20 4.22 13.72
CA GLU A 683 18.25 2.93 14.40
C GLU A 683 17.10 2.03 13.91
N THR A 684 15.91 2.58 13.79
CA THR A 684 14.75 1.88 13.27
C THR A 684 14.92 1.51 11.81
N TRP A 685 15.37 2.44 10.98
CA TRP A 685 15.64 2.16 9.56
C TRP A 685 16.64 1.02 9.38
N LYS A 686 17.79 1.10 10.05
CA LYS A 686 18.82 0.06 9.99
C LYS A 686 18.29 -1.31 10.46
N ARG A 687 17.51 -1.35 11.53
CA ARG A 687 16.95 -2.57 12.08
C ARG A 687 15.96 -3.23 11.12
N TRP A 688 15.06 -2.46 10.53
CA TRP A 688 14.04 -2.99 9.61
C TRP A 688 14.64 -3.40 8.27
N SER A 689 15.45 -2.58 7.63
CA SER A 689 16.09 -2.90 6.34
C SER A 689 17.00 -4.13 6.42
N SER A 690 17.61 -4.41 7.58
CA SER A 690 18.44 -5.59 7.79
C SER A 690 17.64 -6.90 7.89
N ARG A 691 16.35 -6.86 8.24
CA ARG A 691 15.51 -8.08 8.33
C ARG A 691 15.36 -8.76 6.97
N ALA A 692 15.23 -8.01 5.90
CA ALA A 692 15.13 -8.55 4.53
C ALA A 692 16.39 -9.29 4.09
N ARG A 693 17.56 -8.84 4.52
CA ARG A 693 18.85 -9.50 4.22
C ARG A 693 19.00 -10.87 4.90
N ALA A 694 18.42 -11.03 6.09
CA ALA A 694 18.52 -12.26 6.87
C ALA A 694 17.65 -13.40 6.30
N VAL A 695 16.63 -13.08 5.50
CA VAL A 695 15.66 -14.06 4.96
C VAL A 695 16.00 -14.45 3.51
N SER A 696 16.82 -13.68 2.79
CA SER A 696 17.32 -14.06 1.46
C SER A 696 18.28 -15.24 1.60
N PRO A 697 17.91 -16.49 1.20
CA PRO A 697 18.91 -17.53 1.09
C PRO A 697 19.88 -17.11 0.00
N ALA A 698 21.15 -17.22 0.28
CA ALA A 698 22.22 -16.97 -0.68
C ALA A 698 21.86 -17.61 -2.02
N ALA A 699 21.68 -16.78 -3.04
CA ALA A 699 21.83 -17.19 -4.43
C ALA A 699 23.33 -17.43 -4.66
N GLU A 700 23.91 -18.39 -3.94
CA GLU A 700 25.27 -18.85 -4.15
C GLU A 700 25.24 -20.33 -4.49
N ASN A 701 25.86 -20.60 -5.64
CA ASN A 701 26.22 -21.87 -6.24
C ASN A 701 25.22 -22.50 -7.22
N THR A 702 25.16 -21.93 -8.42
CA THR A 702 25.25 -22.78 -9.62
C THR A 702 26.34 -22.22 -10.55
N LYS A 703 27.49 -22.85 -10.47
CA LYS A 703 28.52 -22.79 -11.51
C LYS A 703 28.02 -23.43 -12.80
#